data_5d5f24b61c5aaebf285a9bd8dd7c3db2
#
_entry.id   5d5f24b61c5aaebf285a9bd8dd7c3db2
#
_cell.length_a   1.000
_cell.length_b   1.000
_cell.length_c   1.000
_cell.angle_alpha   90.00
_cell.angle_beta   90.00
_cell.angle_gamma   90.00
#
_symmetry.space_group_name_H-M   'P 1'
#
loop_
_entity.id
_entity.type
_entity.pdbx_description
1 polymer ?
#
loop_
_entity_poly.entity_id
_entity_poly.type
_entity_poly.pdbx_seq_one_letter_code
_entity_poly.pdbx_strand_id
1 'polypeptide(L)'
;MEITKILQGLCLLICCLIMLNDKVVIGEDETMVDLTILESAVSKGAVCLDGTPPAYYYEKGHGEGANNWIIYFRGGEWCYNVMDCLARTTTERGSSKYAPKQRSFYGILSNNKTINPDFYNWNRVMVIYCDGSSFTGDVEIVDPITNLHFRGARIFLALIENFLEKGMKNAKNAILSGGSAGGLPALIHCDRFKALLPNSARVKCLADGSYFLHRKHKKEMTFMDTVNEGLIKLHHSTNMLPSSCTSKMNPSLCLFPQYFQQGIKTPFFIVNSMFDTFQINKTFPGYYEDLFSNTCSASLVKTLQDFKQDFLNALPKQSNSSSRGMFIDSCLIHSQITSGVGWNGFSVHNKTIAETFSDWYFDRSYVQLIDKPDLPLNCYKFPSITNFNTNNSFSDFFSSSKSCYSRMVKGAMQLWLRAIFTLLIVLITEGHPVDITYLQSAVAKGAVCLDGSPPAYHFDKGFGAGVNNWFIQLEGGAWCNNATTCLERTKTRLGSSKLMVKTVSFSGILSNKAKFNPDFYNWNRIRIRYCDGSSFTGDVEAADPKTKVFYRGARIFSAVMEDFLAKGMKNAQNAILAGCSAGSLAAILHCDRFKGLLPPGAKVKCLSDAGFFINTQTISGTSHIEQFYSEVVNTHGSAKNLPQSCTSRLKPGLCFFPQNVAQQIQTPLFLVNAAYDSWQIKNILAPGVADPHGTWRNCKLDILKCSSAQLQTMQAFRSEFLKALNSLGPSSTRGYYINSCYAHCQTGTQETWLRDDSPVLSGTTIAKAVGDWYYERKRFQEIDCPYPCNKTCKNRNFE
;
A
#
# COMPACT_ATOMS: atom_id res chain seq x y z
N MET A 1 -20.89 -48.21 21.16
CA MET A 1 -21.38 -46.86 20.72
C MET A 1 -21.28 -45.80 21.82
N GLU A 2 -21.37 -46.09 23.09
CA GLU A 2 -21.18 -45.09 24.19
C GLU A 2 -19.72 -44.76 24.49
N ILE A 3 -18.82 -45.76 24.46
CA ILE A 3 -17.38 -45.54 24.73
C ILE A 3 -16.75 -44.61 23.70
N THR A 4 -17.19 -44.68 22.45
CA THR A 4 -16.68 -43.78 21.37
C THR A 4 -17.13 -42.32 21.55
N LYS A 5 -18.33 -42.09 22.09
CA LYS A 5 -18.84 -40.76 22.43
C LYS A 5 -18.15 -40.14 23.63
N ILE A 6 -17.82 -40.98 24.64
CA ILE A 6 -17.05 -40.54 25.83
C ILE A 6 -15.62 -40.20 25.47
N LEU A 7 -14.97 -40.99 24.61
CA LEU A 7 -13.62 -40.71 24.08
C LEU A 7 -13.58 -39.47 23.18
N GLN A 8 -14.62 -39.23 22.36
CA GLN A 8 -14.77 -38.01 21.59
C GLN A 8 -14.98 -36.77 22.46
N GLY A 9 -15.80 -36.89 23.53
CA GLY A 9 -16.00 -35.83 24.52
C GLY A 9 -14.73 -35.49 25.30
N LEU A 10 -13.97 -36.53 25.71
CA LEU A 10 -12.68 -36.34 26.41
C LEU A 10 -11.60 -35.73 25.50
N CYS A 11 -11.53 -36.14 24.24
CA CYS A 11 -10.63 -35.52 23.24
C CYS A 11 -10.97 -34.05 22.98
N LEU A 12 -12.26 -33.71 22.88
CA LEU A 12 -12.72 -32.33 22.76
C LEU A 12 -12.38 -31.49 24.00
N LEU A 13 -12.56 -32.07 25.21
CA LEU A 13 -12.24 -31.41 26.48
C LEU A 13 -10.72 -31.20 26.63
N ILE A 14 -9.91 -32.18 26.26
CA ILE A 14 -8.44 -32.10 26.27
C ILE A 14 -7.93 -31.12 25.20
N CYS A 15 -8.53 -31.11 24.01
CA CYS A 15 -8.21 -30.09 22.99
C CYS A 15 -8.62 -28.68 23.43
N CYS A 16 -9.79 -28.52 24.09
CA CYS A 16 -10.19 -27.24 24.69
C CYS A 16 -9.26 -26.82 25.83
N LEU A 17 -8.82 -27.73 26.69
CA LEU A 17 -7.89 -27.45 27.78
C LEU A 17 -6.46 -27.15 27.27
N ILE A 18 -6.02 -27.76 26.18
CA ILE A 18 -4.76 -27.45 25.50
C ILE A 18 -4.87 -26.07 24.82
N MET A 19 -6.02 -25.77 24.21
CA MET A 19 -6.28 -24.44 23.61
C MET A 19 -6.45 -23.32 24.64
N LEU A 20 -6.84 -23.65 25.88
CA LEU A 20 -6.94 -22.69 26.99
C LEU A 20 -5.62 -22.51 27.75
N ASN A 21 -4.69 -23.47 27.68
CA ASN A 21 -3.36 -23.37 28.30
C ASN A 21 -2.28 -22.87 27.36
N ASP A 22 -2.39 -23.07 26.05
CA ASP A 22 -1.66 -22.31 25.09
C ASP A 22 -2.37 -20.97 24.95
N LYS A 23 -2.06 -20.02 25.81
CA LYS A 23 -2.07 -18.61 25.43
C LYS A 23 -1.10 -18.48 24.24
N VAL A 24 -1.57 -18.78 23.03
CA VAL A 24 -1.05 -18.17 21.83
C VAL A 24 -1.32 -16.69 22.01
N VAL A 25 -0.34 -16.00 22.57
CA VAL A 25 -0.24 -14.55 22.61
C VAL A 25 -0.09 -14.11 21.17
N ILE A 26 -1.20 -14.06 20.45
CA ILE A 26 -1.39 -13.19 19.28
C ILE A 26 -2.07 -11.93 19.81
N GLY A 27 -1.36 -11.26 20.63
CA GLY A 27 -1.44 -9.88 21.02
C GLY A 27 0.00 -9.52 21.28
N GLU A 28 0.70 -8.92 20.32
CA GLU A 28 1.87 -8.14 20.66
C GLU A 28 1.36 -7.12 21.67
N ASP A 29 1.85 -7.19 22.92
CA ASP A 29 1.70 -6.09 23.87
C ASP A 29 2.44 -4.90 23.25
N GLU A 30 1.69 -4.07 22.51
CA GLU A 30 2.21 -2.89 21.84
C GLU A 30 2.57 -1.87 22.90
N THR A 31 3.86 -1.70 23.16
CA THR A 31 4.32 -0.58 23.97
C THR A 31 4.21 0.70 23.15
N MET A 32 3.23 1.52 23.48
CA MET A 32 3.07 2.86 22.89
C MET A 32 4.02 3.82 23.60
N VAL A 33 4.90 4.46 22.84
CA VAL A 33 5.91 5.39 23.34
C VAL A 33 5.60 6.81 22.88
N ASP A 34 5.65 7.76 23.82
CA ASP A 34 5.32 9.17 23.56
C ASP A 34 6.39 9.89 22.76
N LEU A 35 5.94 10.83 21.93
CA LEU A 35 6.82 11.73 21.16
C LEU A 35 7.48 12.76 22.08
N THR A 36 8.78 12.91 21.96
CA THR A 36 9.57 13.97 22.59
C THR A 36 10.08 14.92 21.52
N ILE A 37 9.75 16.19 21.61
CA ILE A 37 10.28 17.27 20.76
C ILE A 37 11.54 17.82 21.41
N LEU A 38 12.64 17.94 20.64
CA LEU A 38 13.91 18.45 21.15
C LEU A 38 14.04 19.96 20.86
N GLU A 39 13.34 20.77 21.65
CA GLU A 39 13.32 22.25 21.49
C GLU A 39 14.72 22.86 21.62
N SER A 40 15.58 22.32 22.49
CA SER A 40 16.94 22.82 22.70
C SER A 40 17.84 22.70 21.45
N ALA A 41 17.46 21.90 20.47
CA ALA A 41 18.21 21.74 19.23
C ALA A 41 18.10 22.98 18.31
N VAL A 42 17.02 23.74 18.43
CA VAL A 42 16.76 24.92 17.58
C VAL A 42 17.86 25.96 17.70
N SER A 43 18.31 26.25 18.95
CA SER A 43 19.40 27.21 19.20
C SER A 43 20.75 26.79 18.58
N LYS A 44 20.89 25.50 18.25
CA LYS A 44 22.07 24.92 17.55
C LYS A 44 21.87 24.89 16.03
N GLY A 45 20.78 25.45 15.52
CA GLY A 45 20.40 25.35 14.11
C GLY A 45 20.04 23.94 13.66
N ALA A 46 19.83 23.00 14.59
CA ALA A 46 19.47 21.63 14.33
C ALA A 46 17.94 21.52 14.21
N VAL A 47 17.42 21.70 12.99
CA VAL A 47 15.99 21.76 12.70
C VAL A 47 15.64 20.87 11.49
N CYS A 48 14.40 20.42 11.43
CA CYS A 48 13.81 19.70 10.29
C CYS A 48 13.77 20.58 9.02
N LEU A 49 13.39 20.03 7.88
CA LEU A 49 13.32 20.76 6.60
C LEU A 49 12.46 22.03 6.67
N ASP A 50 11.40 22.06 7.51
CA ASP A 50 10.50 23.20 7.68
C ASP A 50 10.89 24.14 8.83
N GLY A 51 12.05 23.94 9.45
CA GLY A 51 12.52 24.73 10.61
C GLY A 51 11.99 24.25 11.96
N THR A 52 11.15 23.23 12.03
CA THR A 52 10.70 22.66 13.32
C THR A 52 11.82 21.91 14.04
N PRO A 53 11.78 21.85 15.39
CA PRO A 53 12.78 21.09 16.16
C PRO A 53 12.71 19.59 15.81
N PRO A 54 13.82 18.84 15.86
CA PRO A 54 13.80 17.38 15.67
C PRO A 54 13.08 16.69 16.82
N ALA A 55 12.64 15.46 16.57
CA ALA A 55 11.86 14.69 17.54
C ALA A 55 12.25 13.21 17.55
N TYR A 56 11.93 12.55 18.66
CA TYR A 56 12.18 11.13 18.86
C TYR A 56 11.16 10.52 19.83
N TYR A 57 11.08 9.19 19.85
CA TYR A 57 10.38 8.40 20.86
C TYR A 57 11.42 7.73 21.73
N TYR A 58 11.25 7.76 23.07
CA TYR A 58 12.22 7.24 24.01
C TYR A 58 11.57 6.41 25.11
N GLU A 59 11.96 5.16 25.21
CA GLU A 59 11.61 4.29 26.32
C GLU A 59 12.85 3.98 27.17
N LYS A 60 12.78 4.32 28.46
CA LYS A 60 13.89 4.20 29.39
C LYS A 60 14.20 2.73 29.72
N GLY A 61 15.49 2.38 29.68
CA GLY A 61 15.97 1.08 30.10
C GLY A 61 15.85 0.83 31.61
N HIS A 62 15.80 -0.45 31.98
CA HIS A 62 15.65 -0.85 33.37
C HIS A 62 16.54 -2.05 33.74
N GLY A 63 16.74 -2.29 35.05
CA GLY A 63 17.58 -3.37 35.54
C GLY A 63 19.01 -3.29 34.96
N GLU A 64 19.55 -4.40 34.51
CA GLU A 64 20.87 -4.47 33.90
C GLU A 64 20.96 -3.73 32.56
N GLY A 65 19.83 -3.44 31.93
CA GLY A 65 19.75 -2.68 30.68
C GLY A 65 19.81 -1.16 30.87
N ALA A 66 19.75 -0.63 32.08
CA ALA A 66 19.67 0.82 32.35
C ALA A 66 20.83 1.65 31.76
N ASN A 67 22.01 1.06 31.58
CA ASN A 67 23.20 1.68 30.97
C ASN A 67 23.46 1.17 29.55
N ASN A 68 22.50 0.55 28.91
CA ASN A 68 22.61 0.03 27.53
C ASN A 68 21.66 0.79 26.62
N TRP A 69 22.07 1.09 25.38
CA TRP A 69 21.34 2.01 24.49
C TRP A 69 21.19 1.45 23.08
N ILE A 70 19.99 1.57 22.54
CA ILE A 70 19.70 1.40 21.12
C ILE A 70 19.17 2.72 20.57
N ILE A 71 19.85 3.27 19.58
CA ILE A 71 19.41 4.43 18.82
C ILE A 71 19.04 3.93 17.42
N TYR A 72 17.75 4.05 17.07
CA TYR A 72 17.24 3.65 15.76
C TYR A 72 16.79 4.86 14.94
N PHE A 73 17.41 5.08 13.80
CA PHE A 73 17.01 6.08 12.83
C PHE A 73 15.97 5.51 11.86
N ARG A 74 14.81 6.18 11.76
CA ARG A 74 13.78 5.79 10.79
C ARG A 74 14.22 6.12 9.39
N GLY A 75 13.75 5.31 8.41
CA GLY A 75 13.88 5.60 7.00
C GLY A 75 12.72 6.43 6.45
N GLY A 76 12.74 6.63 5.13
CA GLY A 76 11.68 7.36 4.44
C GLY A 76 12.16 7.98 3.13
N GLU A 77 13.06 7.33 2.38
CA GLU A 77 13.66 7.84 1.15
C GLU A 77 14.42 9.17 1.38
N TRP A 78 14.68 9.92 0.34
CA TRP A 78 15.41 11.20 0.36
C TRP A 78 14.66 12.27 -0.41
N CYS A 79 15.01 13.54 -0.20
CA CYS A 79 14.64 14.59 -1.15
C CYS A 79 15.91 15.11 -1.82
N TYR A 80 15.94 15.05 -3.13
CA TYR A 80 17.12 15.34 -3.94
C TYR A 80 16.95 16.55 -4.87
N ASN A 81 15.78 17.20 -4.79
CA ASN A 81 15.49 18.48 -5.43
C ASN A 81 14.58 19.33 -4.53
N VAL A 82 14.49 20.62 -4.81
CA VAL A 82 13.72 21.58 -4.00
C VAL A 82 12.24 21.19 -3.87
N MET A 83 11.63 20.73 -4.96
CA MET A 83 10.20 20.38 -4.96
C MET A 83 9.89 19.17 -4.07
N ASP A 84 10.75 18.14 -4.12
CA ASP A 84 10.60 16.97 -3.24
C ASP A 84 10.79 17.38 -1.77
N CYS A 85 11.77 18.25 -1.48
CA CYS A 85 12.01 18.71 -0.11
C CYS A 85 10.85 19.55 0.42
N LEU A 86 10.30 20.45 -0.40
CA LEU A 86 9.08 21.19 -0.06
C LEU A 86 7.89 20.25 0.17
N ALA A 87 7.73 19.23 -0.66
CA ALA A 87 6.69 18.23 -0.47
C ALA A 87 6.82 17.51 0.88
N ARG A 88 8.03 17.25 1.35
CA ARG A 88 8.28 16.59 2.64
C ARG A 88 7.91 17.46 3.84
N THR A 89 8.05 18.79 3.77
CA THR A 89 7.74 19.69 4.89
C THR A 89 6.30 19.58 5.39
N THR A 90 5.41 18.97 4.59
CA THR A 90 4.01 18.72 4.94
C THR A 90 3.76 17.32 5.50
N THR A 91 4.81 16.58 5.84
CA THR A 91 4.75 15.21 6.38
C THR A 91 5.73 15.05 7.53
N GLU A 92 5.64 13.98 8.31
CA GLU A 92 6.63 13.63 9.34
C GLU A 92 8.07 13.46 8.79
N ARG A 93 8.22 13.35 7.45
CA ARG A 93 9.52 13.18 6.78
C ARG A 93 10.23 14.51 6.49
N GLY A 94 9.64 15.62 6.85
CA GLY A 94 10.22 16.95 6.72
C GLY A 94 9.83 17.92 7.85
N SER A 95 8.95 17.48 8.78
CA SER A 95 8.46 18.29 9.90
C SER A 95 8.09 17.41 11.08
N SER A 96 8.53 17.77 12.28
CA SER A 96 8.13 17.09 13.51
C SER A 96 6.68 17.36 13.92
N LYS A 97 6.05 18.42 13.39
CA LYS A 97 4.61 18.73 13.63
C LYS A 97 3.68 17.60 13.20
N TYR A 98 4.09 16.83 12.20
CA TYR A 98 3.29 15.75 11.64
C TYR A 98 3.65 14.37 12.19
N ALA A 99 4.60 14.31 13.13
CA ALA A 99 4.92 13.07 13.82
C ALA A 99 3.74 12.64 14.71
N PRO A 100 3.32 11.37 14.69
CA PRO A 100 2.30 10.85 15.60
C PRO A 100 2.69 11.11 17.06
N LYS A 101 1.72 11.45 17.93
CA LYS A 101 1.97 11.69 19.36
C LYS A 101 2.53 10.45 20.08
N GLN A 102 2.18 9.29 19.62
CA GLN A 102 2.65 8.00 20.13
C GLN A 102 3.00 7.06 18.98
N ARG A 103 3.91 6.12 19.23
CA ARG A 103 4.30 5.10 18.26
C ARG A 103 4.65 3.80 18.96
N SER A 104 4.22 2.69 18.35
CA SER A 104 4.51 1.35 18.84
C SER A 104 5.97 0.95 18.57
N PHE A 105 6.59 0.26 19.54
CA PHE A 105 7.93 -0.30 19.43
C PHE A 105 7.87 -1.80 19.18
N TYR A 106 8.46 -2.24 18.07
CA TYR A 106 8.49 -3.63 17.62
C TYR A 106 9.91 -4.13 17.34
N GLY A 107 10.05 -5.45 17.18
CA GLY A 107 11.31 -6.09 16.80
C GLY A 107 12.42 -5.76 17.80
N ILE A 108 13.56 -5.23 17.32
CA ILE A 108 14.70 -4.83 18.17
C ILE A 108 14.34 -3.74 19.19
N LEU A 109 13.28 -2.98 18.99
CA LEU A 109 12.79 -1.97 19.91
C LEU A 109 11.72 -2.49 20.88
N SER A 110 11.26 -3.72 20.77
CA SER A 110 10.26 -4.30 21.68
C SER A 110 10.81 -4.43 23.11
N ASN A 111 9.99 -4.12 24.12
CA ASN A 111 10.27 -4.39 25.54
C ASN A 111 9.83 -5.79 26.00
N ASN A 112 9.23 -6.55 25.09
CA ASN A 112 8.84 -7.92 25.37
C ASN A 112 10.05 -8.86 25.27
N LYS A 113 10.40 -9.51 26.39
CA LYS A 113 11.55 -10.41 26.46
C LYS A 113 11.45 -11.61 25.50
N THR A 114 10.25 -12.06 25.17
CA THR A 114 10.02 -13.17 24.23
C THR A 114 10.37 -12.75 22.78
N ILE A 115 10.09 -11.49 22.42
CA ILE A 115 10.34 -10.95 21.09
C ILE A 115 11.80 -10.48 20.98
N ASN A 116 12.33 -9.88 22.03
CA ASN A 116 13.64 -9.21 22.04
C ASN A 116 14.48 -9.61 23.27
N PRO A 117 14.89 -10.88 23.38
CA PRO A 117 15.43 -11.45 24.62
C PRO A 117 16.69 -10.75 25.14
N ASP A 118 17.56 -10.26 24.28
CA ASP A 118 18.85 -9.66 24.64
C ASP A 118 18.81 -8.13 24.81
N PHE A 119 17.77 -7.45 24.27
CA PHE A 119 17.74 -5.98 24.25
C PHE A 119 16.43 -5.39 24.82
N TYR A 120 15.47 -6.19 25.30
CA TYR A 120 14.14 -5.76 25.76
C TYR A 120 14.16 -4.71 26.87
N ASN A 121 15.18 -4.71 27.70
CA ASN A 121 15.32 -3.84 28.89
C ASN A 121 16.28 -2.67 28.70
N TRP A 122 16.81 -2.44 27.49
CA TRP A 122 17.71 -1.34 27.15
C TRP A 122 16.98 -0.02 27.03
N ASN A 123 17.70 1.10 27.08
CA ASN A 123 17.20 2.39 26.61
C ASN A 123 16.98 2.29 25.09
N ARG A 124 15.75 2.45 24.63
CA ARG A 124 15.37 2.32 23.22
C ARG A 124 14.87 3.63 22.69
N VAL A 125 15.50 4.11 21.64
CA VAL A 125 15.18 5.39 21.00
C VAL A 125 14.84 5.15 19.54
N MET A 126 13.73 5.73 19.08
CA MET A 126 13.38 5.81 17.65
C MET A 126 13.40 7.28 17.23
N VAL A 127 14.34 7.67 16.38
CA VAL A 127 14.50 9.03 15.87
C VAL A 127 13.61 9.27 14.66
N ILE A 128 12.89 10.38 14.64
CA ILE A 128 12.11 10.83 13.48
C ILE A 128 13.07 11.28 12.37
N TYR A 129 12.76 10.89 11.14
CA TYR A 129 13.51 11.25 9.95
C TYR A 129 12.89 12.47 9.27
N CYS A 130 13.40 13.67 9.53
CA CYS A 130 12.82 14.91 9.03
C CYS A 130 13.79 15.82 8.27
N ASP A 131 14.99 15.33 7.94
CA ASP A 131 16.02 16.10 7.24
C ASP A 131 16.13 15.78 5.74
N GLY A 132 15.59 14.64 5.30
CA GLY A 132 15.58 14.22 3.89
C GLY A 132 16.94 13.84 3.30
N SER A 133 18.02 13.76 4.09
CA SER A 133 19.39 13.52 3.61
C SER A 133 20.16 12.45 4.38
N SER A 134 19.49 11.54 5.09
CA SER A 134 20.14 10.56 5.95
C SER A 134 21.05 11.19 7.00
N PHE A 135 20.63 12.30 7.60
CA PHE A 135 21.37 13.05 8.64
C PHE A 135 22.77 13.49 8.19
N THR A 136 22.93 13.85 6.90
CA THR A 136 24.22 14.28 6.35
C THR A 136 24.24 15.74 5.90
N GLY A 137 23.07 16.35 5.68
CA GLY A 137 22.97 17.73 5.19
C GLY A 137 23.45 18.77 6.19
N ASP A 138 24.23 19.76 5.71
CA ASP A 138 24.68 20.90 6.52
C ASP A 138 24.85 22.16 5.68
N VAL A 139 23.76 22.89 5.47
CA VAL A 139 23.75 24.15 4.72
C VAL A 139 23.42 25.30 5.67
N GLU A 140 24.31 26.31 5.74
CA GLU A 140 24.13 27.46 6.62
C GLU A 140 23.03 28.42 6.16
N ILE A 141 22.96 28.67 4.86
CA ILE A 141 22.03 29.64 4.27
C ILE A 141 20.68 28.97 4.06
N VAL A 142 19.62 29.60 4.53
CA VAL A 142 18.22 29.21 4.28
C VAL A 142 17.72 30.03 3.10
N ASP A 143 17.16 29.35 2.10
CA ASP A 143 16.54 30.02 0.95
C ASP A 143 15.29 30.79 1.42
N PRO A 144 15.24 32.12 1.26
CA PRO A 144 14.14 32.95 1.77
C PRO A 144 12.79 32.69 1.06
N ILE A 145 12.80 32.09 -0.14
CA ILE A 145 11.59 31.78 -0.89
C ILE A 145 10.97 30.47 -0.40
N THR A 146 11.80 29.46 -0.20
CA THR A 146 11.32 28.11 0.16
C THR A 146 11.33 27.85 1.65
N ASN A 147 12.10 28.61 2.41
CA ASN A 147 12.36 28.43 3.86
C ASN A 147 12.79 27.00 4.22
N LEU A 148 13.52 26.32 3.31
CA LEU A 148 14.02 24.98 3.52
C LEU A 148 15.32 24.98 4.32
N HIS A 149 15.39 24.08 5.32
CA HIS A 149 16.55 23.90 6.18
C HIS A 149 17.22 22.54 5.93
N PHE A 150 18.43 22.54 5.42
CA PHE A 150 19.20 21.32 5.15
C PHE A 150 20.21 21.07 6.29
N ARG A 151 19.73 20.55 7.43
CA ARG A 151 20.45 20.54 8.74
C ARG A 151 20.62 19.14 9.34
N GLY A 152 20.58 18.08 8.53
CA GLY A 152 20.60 16.68 8.99
C GLY A 152 21.78 16.34 9.92
N ALA A 153 22.98 16.84 9.59
CA ALA A 153 24.18 16.64 10.39
C ALA A 153 24.06 17.28 11.79
N ARG A 154 23.48 18.48 11.87
CA ARG A 154 23.23 19.17 13.15
C ARG A 154 22.20 18.45 13.99
N ILE A 155 21.15 17.92 13.35
CA ILE A 155 20.14 17.09 14.01
C ILE A 155 20.80 15.86 14.64
N PHE A 156 21.66 15.13 13.90
CA PHE A 156 22.38 13.99 14.44
C PHE A 156 23.16 14.36 15.72
N LEU A 157 23.97 15.41 15.66
CA LEU A 157 24.79 15.84 16.79
C LEU A 157 23.94 16.29 18.00
N ALA A 158 22.91 17.11 17.79
CA ALA A 158 22.05 17.59 18.87
C ALA A 158 21.29 16.44 19.56
N LEU A 159 20.84 15.42 18.80
CA LEU A 159 20.22 14.23 19.36
C LEU A 159 21.19 13.42 20.21
N ILE A 160 22.40 13.16 19.71
CA ILE A 160 23.40 12.39 20.46
C ILE A 160 23.81 13.13 21.74
N GLU A 161 24.03 14.45 21.69
CA GLU A 161 24.29 15.27 22.88
C GLU A 161 23.15 15.16 23.91
N ASN A 162 21.90 15.25 23.47
CA ASN A 162 20.75 15.08 24.37
C ASN A 162 20.73 13.69 25.02
N PHE A 163 21.05 12.63 24.27
CA PHE A 163 21.08 11.27 24.83
C PHE A 163 22.28 11.08 25.79
N LEU A 164 23.42 11.73 25.55
CA LEU A 164 24.55 11.74 26.49
C LEU A 164 24.13 12.39 27.84
N GLU A 165 23.37 13.50 27.77
CA GLU A 165 22.82 14.16 28.97
C GLU A 165 21.81 13.27 29.69
N LYS A 166 20.99 12.51 28.97
CA LYS A 166 20.02 11.55 29.51
C LYS A 166 20.68 10.27 30.11
N GLY A 167 22.00 10.18 30.11
CA GLY A 167 22.76 9.11 30.76
C GLY A 167 23.57 8.22 29.80
N MET A 168 23.49 8.41 28.48
CA MET A 168 24.27 7.63 27.51
C MET A 168 25.78 7.85 27.68
N LYS A 169 26.23 8.95 28.29
CA LYS A 169 27.64 9.15 28.70
C LYS A 169 28.20 8.06 29.62
N ASN A 170 27.31 7.28 30.27
CA ASN A 170 27.66 6.15 31.15
C ASN A 170 27.39 4.80 30.47
N ALA A 171 27.24 4.77 29.14
CA ALA A 171 26.86 3.57 28.43
C ALA A 171 27.92 2.45 28.61
N LYS A 172 27.43 1.26 28.93
CA LYS A 172 28.24 0.01 28.89
C LYS A 172 28.17 -0.61 27.48
N ASN A 173 26.98 -0.57 26.88
CA ASN A 173 26.71 -1.08 25.55
C ASN A 173 25.90 -0.05 24.76
N ALA A 174 26.20 0.13 23.49
CA ALA A 174 25.44 1.00 22.59
C ALA A 174 25.36 0.45 21.17
N ILE A 175 24.18 0.55 20.59
CA ILE A 175 23.90 0.19 19.20
C ILE A 175 23.40 1.44 18.48
N LEU A 176 24.10 1.84 17.41
CA LEU A 176 23.60 2.81 16.46
C LEU A 176 22.96 2.04 15.31
N SER A 177 21.66 2.19 15.11
CA SER A 177 20.93 1.42 14.12
C SER A 177 19.97 2.26 13.29
N GLY A 178 19.44 1.68 12.24
CA GLY A 178 18.40 2.28 11.44
C GLY A 178 17.97 1.44 10.26
N GLY A 179 16.82 1.80 9.65
CA GLY A 179 16.27 1.09 8.51
C GLY A 179 16.18 1.98 7.27
N SER A 180 16.39 1.40 6.07
CA SER A 180 16.30 2.14 4.81
C SER A 180 17.23 3.37 4.78
N ALA A 181 16.73 4.53 4.38
CA ALA A 181 17.48 5.79 4.45
C ALA A 181 18.02 6.11 5.87
N GLY A 182 17.42 5.55 6.93
CA GLY A 182 17.87 5.71 8.32
C GLY A 182 19.01 4.74 8.72
N GLY A 183 19.19 3.63 8.02
CA GLY A 183 20.34 2.74 8.26
C GLY A 183 21.63 3.22 7.59
N LEU A 184 21.51 4.06 6.56
CA LEU A 184 22.69 4.68 5.94
C LEU A 184 23.47 5.55 6.93
N PRO A 185 22.85 6.47 7.72
CA PRO A 185 23.55 7.22 8.76
C PRO A 185 24.12 6.34 9.88
N ALA A 186 23.53 5.18 10.16
CA ALA A 186 24.10 4.23 11.12
C ALA A 186 25.49 3.72 10.67
N LEU A 187 25.73 3.60 9.36
CA LEU A 187 27.05 3.28 8.81
C LEU A 187 27.95 4.51 8.69
N ILE A 188 27.45 5.61 8.13
CA ILE A 188 28.23 6.84 7.89
C ILE A 188 28.77 7.43 9.21
N HIS A 189 27.94 7.48 10.25
CA HIS A 189 28.28 8.06 11.55
C HIS A 189 28.78 7.05 12.57
N CYS A 190 29.00 5.80 12.20
CA CYS A 190 29.36 4.72 13.12
C CYS A 190 30.62 5.03 13.94
N ASP A 191 31.72 5.43 13.29
CA ASP A 191 32.98 5.78 13.98
C ASP A 191 32.84 7.08 14.80
N ARG A 192 32.07 8.07 14.30
CA ARG A 192 31.77 9.31 15.05
C ARG A 192 30.97 9.01 16.30
N PHE A 193 29.96 8.16 16.23
CA PHE A 193 29.15 7.74 17.37
C PHE A 193 30.01 7.02 18.43
N LYS A 194 30.90 6.11 18.01
CA LYS A 194 31.86 5.45 18.92
C LYS A 194 32.75 6.45 19.62
N ALA A 195 33.23 7.47 18.93
CA ALA A 195 34.12 8.48 19.48
C ALA A 195 33.45 9.40 20.55
N LEU A 196 32.09 9.50 20.54
CA LEU A 196 31.35 10.28 21.51
C LEU A 196 31.00 9.51 22.80
N LEU A 197 31.28 8.22 22.85
CA LEU A 197 30.95 7.34 23.96
C LEU A 197 32.21 6.92 24.75
N PRO A 198 32.06 6.48 26.02
CA PRO A 198 33.21 5.99 26.80
C PRO A 198 34.01 4.96 26.05
N ASN A 199 35.37 5.01 26.18
CA ASN A 199 36.25 4.03 25.52
C ASN A 199 35.95 2.58 25.95
N SER A 200 35.47 2.40 27.18
CA SER A 200 35.06 1.10 27.73
C SER A 200 33.74 0.58 27.20
N ALA A 201 32.94 1.46 26.55
CA ALA A 201 31.64 1.04 26.01
C ALA A 201 31.79 0.10 24.79
N ARG A 202 31.07 -1.00 24.80
CA ARG A 202 30.90 -1.85 23.60
C ARG A 202 29.94 -1.12 22.64
N VAL A 203 30.48 -0.60 21.55
CA VAL A 203 29.71 0.11 20.51
C VAL A 203 29.78 -0.67 19.22
N LYS A 204 28.62 -0.98 18.65
CA LYS A 204 28.50 -1.62 17.32
C LYS A 204 27.37 -0.96 16.54
N CYS A 205 27.41 -1.02 15.21
CA CYS A 205 26.39 -0.40 14.36
C CYS A 205 25.58 -1.47 13.62
N LEU A 206 24.33 -1.16 13.26
CA LEU A 206 23.41 -2.07 12.59
C LEU A 206 22.63 -1.34 11.50
N ALA A 207 22.79 -1.77 10.26
CA ALA A 207 22.09 -1.23 9.10
C ALA A 207 21.12 -2.26 8.54
N ASP A 208 19.83 -1.86 8.41
CA ASP A 208 18.74 -2.72 7.97
C ASP A 208 18.12 -2.18 6.67
N GLY A 209 18.12 -3.00 5.60
CA GLY A 209 17.62 -2.60 4.29
C GLY A 209 18.30 -1.35 3.73
N SER A 210 19.56 -1.15 4.05
CA SER A 210 20.28 0.11 3.80
C SER A 210 21.56 -0.08 2.97
N TYR A 211 21.84 -1.31 2.58
CA TYR A 211 22.99 -1.60 1.72
C TYR A 211 22.59 -1.40 0.25
N PHE A 212 22.46 -0.10 -0.13
CA PHE A 212 22.08 0.29 -1.48
C PHE A 212 23.21 0.00 -2.47
N LEU A 213 22.86 -0.69 -3.57
CA LEU A 213 23.80 -1.15 -4.58
C LEU A 213 23.99 -0.12 -5.70
N HIS A 214 25.23 0.27 -5.98
CA HIS A 214 25.61 0.94 -7.21
C HIS A 214 26.01 -0.08 -8.29
N ARG A 215 25.24 -0.19 -9.37
CA ARG A 215 25.50 -1.11 -10.48
C ARG A 215 26.37 -0.44 -11.54
N LYS A 216 27.59 -0.94 -11.71
CA LYS A 216 28.61 -0.36 -12.60
C LYS A 216 28.37 -0.50 -14.11
N HIS A 217 27.45 -1.36 -14.52
CA HIS A 217 27.34 -1.79 -15.93
C HIS A 217 26.29 -1.06 -16.77
N LYS A 218 25.66 -0.01 -16.26
CA LYS A 218 24.74 0.82 -17.06
C LYS A 218 25.41 2.13 -17.46
N LYS A 219 25.31 2.48 -18.75
CA LYS A 219 25.73 3.78 -19.29
C LYS A 219 24.81 4.94 -18.85
N GLU A 220 23.61 4.64 -18.35
CA GLU A 220 22.61 5.62 -17.93
C GLU A 220 22.62 5.77 -16.41
N MET A 221 22.43 7.00 -15.93
CA MET A 221 22.25 7.30 -14.50
C MET A 221 21.05 6.53 -13.94
N THR A 222 21.25 5.86 -12.82
CA THR A 222 20.18 5.20 -12.10
C THR A 222 19.40 6.21 -11.23
N PHE A 223 18.22 5.81 -10.74
CA PHE A 223 17.48 6.60 -9.75
C PHE A 223 18.38 6.97 -8.54
N MET A 224 19.14 6.00 -8.02
CA MET A 224 20.00 6.22 -6.86
C MET A 224 21.19 7.17 -7.16
N ASP A 225 21.70 7.16 -8.36
CA ASP A 225 22.73 8.13 -8.78
C ASP A 225 22.17 9.55 -8.75
N THR A 226 20.96 9.77 -9.31
CA THR A 226 20.25 11.05 -9.29
C THR A 226 19.98 11.52 -7.85
N VAL A 227 19.52 10.64 -6.98
CA VAL A 227 19.31 10.93 -5.55
C VAL A 227 20.62 11.37 -4.90
N ASN A 228 21.68 10.59 -5.04
CA ASN A 228 22.95 10.86 -4.42
C ASN A 228 23.61 12.16 -4.91
N GLU A 229 23.51 12.45 -6.21
CA GLU A 229 23.95 13.74 -6.72
C GLU A 229 23.17 14.91 -6.13
N GLY A 230 21.85 14.76 -5.98
CA GLY A 230 21.00 15.76 -5.35
C GLY A 230 21.36 16.00 -3.88
N LEU A 231 21.67 14.94 -3.12
CA LEU A 231 22.12 15.04 -1.72
C LEU A 231 23.46 15.81 -1.62
N ILE A 232 24.37 15.58 -2.53
CA ILE A 232 25.63 16.32 -2.54
C ILE A 232 25.42 17.80 -2.92
N LYS A 233 24.63 18.07 -3.94
CA LYS A 233 24.42 19.43 -4.47
C LYS A 233 23.50 20.27 -3.59
N LEU A 234 22.39 19.72 -3.13
CA LEU A 234 21.33 20.46 -2.42
C LEU A 234 21.55 20.50 -0.92
N HIS A 235 21.95 19.38 -0.32
CA HIS A 235 22.14 19.26 1.12
C HIS A 235 23.58 19.48 1.57
N HIS A 236 24.53 19.64 0.66
CA HIS A 236 25.99 19.77 0.94
C HIS A 236 26.51 18.60 1.81
N SER A 237 26.06 17.38 1.55
CA SER A 237 26.36 16.22 2.37
C SER A 237 27.82 15.79 2.40
N THR A 238 28.68 16.30 1.50
CA THR A 238 30.09 15.86 1.32
C THR A 238 30.89 15.87 2.62
N ASN A 239 30.74 16.91 3.45
CA ASN A 239 31.51 17.06 4.70
C ASN A 239 31.22 16.01 5.76
N MET A 240 30.06 15.33 5.65
CA MET A 240 29.65 14.31 6.59
C MET A 240 30.00 12.90 6.14
N LEU A 241 30.40 12.73 4.88
CA LEU A 241 30.79 11.45 4.32
C LEU A 241 32.21 11.04 4.73
N PRO A 242 32.52 9.73 4.79
CA PRO A 242 33.85 9.25 5.13
C PRO A 242 34.95 9.79 4.21
N SER A 243 35.91 10.52 4.75
CA SER A 243 37.03 11.09 4.00
C SER A 243 37.89 10.03 3.28
N SER A 244 37.92 8.80 3.82
CA SER A 244 38.58 7.65 3.17
C SER A 244 37.97 7.30 1.79
N CYS A 245 36.74 7.74 1.52
CA CYS A 245 36.06 7.61 0.23
C CYS A 245 36.13 8.92 -0.58
N THR A 246 35.72 10.06 0.01
CA THR A 246 35.60 11.33 -0.72
C THR A 246 36.93 11.87 -1.23
N SER A 247 38.05 11.48 -0.64
CA SER A 247 39.40 11.80 -1.14
C SER A 247 39.82 11.02 -2.41
N LYS A 248 39.10 9.95 -2.76
CA LYS A 248 39.48 9.04 -3.85
C LYS A 248 38.48 9.00 -5.01
N MET A 249 37.23 9.44 -4.77
CA MET A 249 36.19 9.37 -5.80
C MET A 249 35.14 10.46 -5.64
N ASN A 250 34.22 10.55 -6.61
CA ASN A 250 33.13 11.51 -6.56
C ASN A 250 32.31 11.31 -5.28
N PRO A 251 32.06 12.39 -4.48
CA PRO A 251 31.30 12.30 -3.22
C PRO A 251 29.93 11.62 -3.35
N SER A 252 29.24 11.74 -4.49
CA SER A 252 27.94 11.06 -4.70
C SER A 252 28.05 9.52 -4.65
N LEU A 253 29.18 8.96 -5.05
CA LEU A 253 29.46 7.53 -4.94
C LEU A 253 29.71 7.10 -3.48
N CYS A 254 30.16 8.03 -2.63
CA CYS A 254 30.42 7.75 -1.22
C CYS A 254 29.14 7.70 -0.35
N LEU A 255 27.98 7.78 -0.96
CA LEU A 255 26.68 7.46 -0.35
C LEU A 255 26.27 6.00 -0.55
N PHE A 256 26.98 5.25 -1.41
CA PHE A 256 26.80 3.81 -1.53
C PHE A 256 27.72 3.06 -0.57
N PRO A 257 27.20 2.22 0.34
CA PRO A 257 28.00 1.52 1.35
C PRO A 257 29.20 0.73 0.79
N GLN A 258 29.06 0.14 -0.39
CA GLN A 258 30.12 -0.63 -1.04
C GLN A 258 31.45 0.13 -1.24
N TYR A 259 31.42 1.48 -1.29
CA TYR A 259 32.60 2.29 -1.51
C TYR A 259 33.24 2.83 -0.24
N PHE A 260 32.52 2.93 0.89
CA PHE A 260 33.06 3.49 2.12
C PHE A 260 33.16 2.49 3.28
N GLN A 261 32.46 1.35 3.21
CA GLN A 261 32.39 0.37 4.29
C GLN A 261 33.74 -0.13 4.81
N GLN A 262 34.77 -0.23 3.92
CA GLN A 262 36.12 -0.67 4.31
C GLN A 262 36.82 0.33 5.24
N GLY A 263 36.45 1.60 5.17
CA GLY A 263 37.01 2.67 6.01
C GLY A 263 36.41 2.76 7.41
N ILE A 264 35.28 2.09 7.68
CA ILE A 264 34.65 2.07 9.00
C ILE A 264 35.48 1.18 9.94
N LYS A 265 35.93 1.74 11.08
CA LYS A 265 36.73 1.03 12.07
C LYS A 265 35.88 0.31 13.11
N THR A 266 34.76 0.93 13.52
CA THR A 266 33.82 0.35 14.47
C THR A 266 33.12 -0.88 13.86
N PRO A 267 32.93 -1.97 14.64
CA PRO A 267 32.20 -3.13 14.14
C PRO A 267 30.77 -2.79 13.70
N PHE A 268 30.35 -3.32 12.56
CA PHE A 268 28.98 -3.15 12.07
C PHE A 268 28.39 -4.43 11.51
N PHE A 269 27.05 -4.50 11.54
CA PHE A 269 26.25 -5.60 11.05
C PHE A 269 25.31 -5.13 9.95
N ILE A 270 25.15 -5.93 8.91
CA ILE A 270 24.23 -5.67 7.79
C ILE A 270 23.08 -6.67 7.85
N VAL A 271 21.84 -6.18 7.93
CA VAL A 271 20.62 -6.94 7.65
C VAL A 271 20.08 -6.43 6.33
N ASN A 272 19.99 -7.29 5.32
CA ASN A 272 19.45 -6.88 4.02
C ASN A 272 18.91 -8.08 3.27
N SER A 273 17.82 -7.88 2.52
CA SER A 273 17.48 -8.85 1.49
C SER A 273 18.34 -8.63 0.25
N MET A 274 18.81 -9.73 -0.36
CA MET A 274 19.43 -9.66 -1.69
C MET A 274 18.41 -9.34 -2.80
N PHE A 275 17.11 -9.40 -2.46
CA PHE A 275 15.98 -9.00 -3.32
C PHE A 275 15.19 -7.87 -2.67
N ASP A 276 15.88 -6.88 -2.13
CA ASP A 276 15.28 -5.72 -1.47
C ASP A 276 14.25 -5.04 -2.36
N THR A 277 12.99 -4.97 -1.87
CA THR A 277 11.86 -4.51 -2.67
C THR A 277 11.97 -3.07 -3.11
N PHE A 278 12.56 -2.19 -2.27
CA PHE A 278 12.79 -0.80 -2.63
C PHE A 278 13.81 -0.68 -3.78
N GLN A 279 14.96 -1.35 -3.64
CA GLN A 279 16.01 -1.29 -4.66
C GLN A 279 15.54 -1.89 -5.99
N ILE A 280 14.84 -3.02 -5.96
CA ILE A 280 14.29 -3.65 -7.16
C ILE A 280 13.28 -2.73 -7.83
N ASN A 281 12.35 -2.15 -7.08
CA ASN A 281 11.34 -1.23 -7.62
C ASN A 281 11.98 0.01 -8.28
N LYS A 282 13.01 0.58 -7.66
CA LYS A 282 13.71 1.76 -8.19
C LYS A 282 14.67 1.44 -9.34
N THR A 283 15.21 0.22 -9.37
CA THR A 283 16.15 -0.23 -10.44
C THR A 283 15.42 -0.76 -11.66
N PHE A 284 14.28 -1.39 -11.46
CA PHE A 284 13.48 -2.04 -12.51
C PHE A 284 12.01 -1.63 -12.40
N PRO A 285 11.68 -0.34 -12.60
CA PRO A 285 10.31 0.12 -12.58
C PRO A 285 9.52 -0.60 -13.69
N GLY A 286 8.44 -1.27 -13.34
CA GLY A 286 7.65 -2.10 -14.25
C GLY A 286 7.72 -3.61 -13.99
N TYR A 287 8.75 -4.08 -13.29
CA TYR A 287 8.84 -5.49 -12.86
C TYR A 287 8.40 -5.72 -11.40
N TYR A 288 8.17 -4.65 -10.64
CA TYR A 288 7.84 -4.73 -9.21
C TYR A 288 6.55 -5.52 -8.93
N GLU A 289 5.53 -5.32 -9.76
CA GLU A 289 4.25 -6.03 -9.64
C GLU A 289 4.36 -7.51 -10.09
N ASP A 290 5.23 -7.81 -11.05
CA ASP A 290 5.49 -9.18 -11.52
C ASP A 290 6.19 -10.03 -10.45
N LEU A 291 6.91 -9.41 -9.51
CA LEU A 291 7.61 -10.10 -8.42
C LEU A 291 6.65 -10.73 -7.39
N PHE A 292 5.47 -10.14 -7.19
CA PHE A 292 4.46 -10.68 -6.28
C PHE A 292 3.52 -11.68 -6.97
N SER A 293 3.56 -11.75 -8.31
CA SER A 293 2.90 -12.80 -9.08
C SER A 293 3.89 -13.98 -9.26
N ASN A 294 3.50 -15.19 -8.89
CA ASN A 294 4.35 -16.41 -9.01
C ASN A 294 4.74 -16.77 -10.45
N THR A 295 4.71 -15.85 -11.41
CA THR A 295 4.96 -16.06 -12.84
C THR A 295 5.98 -15.06 -13.36
N CYS A 296 7.23 -15.21 -12.92
CA CYS A 296 8.34 -14.44 -13.49
C CYS A 296 8.64 -14.89 -14.92
N SER A 297 8.75 -13.95 -15.87
CA SER A 297 9.28 -14.25 -17.20
C SER A 297 10.76 -14.67 -17.09
N ALA A 298 11.25 -15.48 -18.04
CA ALA A 298 12.65 -15.90 -18.04
C ALA A 298 13.64 -14.71 -18.03
N SER A 299 13.27 -13.59 -18.67
CA SER A 299 14.07 -12.35 -18.67
C SER A 299 14.09 -11.70 -17.28
N LEU A 300 12.96 -11.69 -16.55
CA LEU A 300 12.89 -11.16 -15.19
C LEU A 300 13.71 -12.04 -14.23
N VAL A 301 13.58 -13.35 -14.32
CA VAL A 301 14.39 -14.31 -13.54
C VAL A 301 15.87 -14.02 -13.71
N LYS A 302 16.34 -13.90 -14.97
CA LYS A 302 17.75 -13.56 -15.25
C LYS A 302 18.13 -12.20 -14.68
N THR A 303 17.28 -11.19 -14.82
CA THR A 303 17.53 -9.84 -14.28
C THR A 303 17.69 -9.84 -12.76
N LEU A 304 16.87 -10.64 -12.04
CA LEU A 304 16.96 -10.79 -10.58
C LEU A 304 18.22 -11.57 -10.17
N GLN A 305 18.58 -12.60 -10.90
CA GLN A 305 19.82 -13.36 -10.66
C GLN A 305 21.07 -12.48 -10.87
N ASP A 306 21.10 -11.68 -11.93
CA ASP A 306 22.17 -10.74 -12.20
C ASP A 306 22.23 -9.66 -11.08
N PHE A 307 21.07 -9.16 -10.60
CA PHE A 307 20.99 -8.22 -9.48
C PHE A 307 21.52 -8.85 -8.18
N LYS A 308 21.10 -10.08 -7.85
CA LYS A 308 21.61 -10.84 -6.71
C LYS A 308 23.12 -10.96 -6.77
N GLN A 309 23.68 -11.34 -7.92
CA GLN A 309 25.12 -11.52 -8.07
C GLN A 309 25.89 -10.20 -7.87
N ASP A 310 25.39 -9.09 -8.47
CA ASP A 310 25.97 -7.76 -8.28
C ASP A 310 25.92 -7.35 -6.80
N PHE A 311 24.81 -7.63 -6.11
CA PHE A 311 24.63 -7.34 -4.68
C PHE A 311 25.62 -8.11 -3.81
N LEU A 312 25.73 -9.43 -4.00
CA LEU A 312 26.65 -10.29 -3.26
C LEU A 312 28.12 -9.90 -3.50
N ASN A 313 28.48 -9.53 -4.72
CA ASN A 313 29.83 -9.04 -5.05
C ASN A 313 30.19 -7.70 -4.40
N ALA A 314 29.16 -6.88 -4.09
CA ALA A 314 29.35 -5.57 -3.44
C ALA A 314 29.50 -5.66 -1.92
N LEU A 315 29.06 -6.76 -1.29
CA LEU A 315 29.15 -6.96 0.16
C LEU A 315 30.60 -6.93 0.67
N PRO A 316 30.83 -6.66 1.96
CA PRO A 316 32.14 -6.82 2.59
C PRO A 316 32.68 -8.22 2.31
N LYS A 317 33.93 -8.30 1.86
CA LYS A 317 34.56 -9.63 1.66
C LYS A 317 34.51 -10.42 2.96
N GLN A 318 34.17 -11.68 2.85
CA GLN A 318 34.22 -12.60 3.97
C GLN A 318 35.66 -12.59 4.56
N SER A 319 35.76 -12.18 5.79
CA SER A 319 37.01 -12.23 6.55
C SER A 319 36.73 -12.90 7.90
N ASN A 320 37.69 -13.59 8.47
CA ASN A 320 37.59 -14.20 9.81
C ASN A 320 37.52 -13.14 10.94
N SER A 321 37.23 -11.89 10.62
CA SER A 321 37.12 -10.80 11.57
C SER A 321 35.70 -10.65 12.09
N SER A 322 35.51 -10.65 13.40
CA SER A 322 34.25 -10.34 14.08
C SER A 322 33.74 -8.90 13.87
N SER A 323 34.55 -8.06 13.19
CA SER A 323 34.20 -6.66 12.95
C SER A 323 33.10 -6.45 11.90
N ARG A 324 32.76 -7.45 11.09
CA ARG A 324 31.77 -7.40 10.01
C ARG A 324 30.81 -8.58 10.13
N GLY A 325 29.62 -8.33 10.67
CA GLY A 325 28.53 -9.30 10.69
C GLY A 325 27.53 -9.06 9.55
N MET A 326 26.81 -10.10 9.14
CA MET A 326 25.73 -9.95 8.17
C MET A 326 24.69 -11.05 8.28
N PHE A 327 23.45 -10.67 7.96
CA PHE A 327 22.31 -11.53 7.72
C PHE A 327 21.70 -11.12 6.39
N ILE A 328 21.95 -11.90 5.36
CA ILE A 328 21.49 -11.62 4.00
C ILE A 328 20.50 -12.70 3.61
N ASP A 329 19.26 -12.34 3.50
CA ASP A 329 18.16 -13.25 3.13
C ASP A 329 17.71 -13.08 1.67
N SER A 330 16.86 -13.99 1.25
CA SER A 330 16.24 -13.99 -0.08
C SER A 330 14.76 -13.54 -0.07
N CYS A 331 14.31 -12.92 1.01
CA CYS A 331 12.94 -12.44 1.13
C CYS A 331 12.66 -11.25 0.20
N LEU A 332 11.44 -11.18 -0.34
CA LEU A 332 10.98 -9.99 -1.03
C LEU A 332 10.49 -8.97 0.02
N ILE A 333 11.42 -8.23 0.61
CA ILE A 333 11.18 -7.34 1.75
C ILE A 333 12.13 -6.14 1.73
N HIS A 334 11.74 -5.06 2.41
CA HIS A 334 12.59 -3.89 2.66
C HIS A 334 12.50 -3.50 4.14
N SER A 335 13.63 -3.51 4.85
CA SER A 335 13.76 -3.25 6.30
C SER A 335 12.97 -4.22 7.20
N GLN A 336 13.63 -4.83 8.17
CA GLN A 336 13.12 -6.01 8.87
C GLN A 336 13.21 -5.94 10.39
N ILE A 337 14.21 -5.22 10.96
CA ILE A 337 14.53 -5.31 12.40
C ILE A 337 13.50 -4.65 13.32
N THR A 338 12.62 -3.81 12.82
CA THR A 338 11.54 -3.17 13.58
C THR A 338 10.16 -3.79 13.30
N SER A 339 10.11 -5.02 12.81
CA SER A 339 8.86 -5.79 12.68
C SER A 339 9.00 -7.12 13.41
N GLY A 340 7.93 -7.62 14.03
CA GLY A 340 7.93 -8.94 14.67
C GLY A 340 8.21 -10.06 13.67
N VAL A 341 7.62 -9.95 12.48
CA VAL A 341 7.82 -10.94 11.40
C VAL A 341 9.27 -10.95 10.90
N GLY A 342 9.89 -9.78 10.73
CA GLY A 342 11.28 -9.70 10.28
C GLY A 342 12.27 -10.10 11.36
N TRP A 343 12.12 -9.59 12.60
CA TRP A 343 13.08 -9.77 13.69
C TRP A 343 13.19 -11.24 14.15
N ASN A 344 12.02 -11.89 14.40
CA ASN A 344 11.94 -13.27 14.91
C ASN A 344 11.13 -14.22 14.02
N GLY A 345 10.46 -13.73 12.97
CA GLY A 345 9.43 -14.53 12.30
C GLY A 345 9.95 -15.46 11.22
N PHE A 346 11.15 -15.25 10.67
CA PHE A 346 11.76 -16.18 9.73
C PHE A 346 13.26 -16.36 10.03
N SER A 347 13.84 -17.42 9.46
CA SER A 347 15.22 -17.79 9.72
C SER A 347 15.99 -18.13 8.44
N VAL A 348 17.26 -17.82 8.44
CA VAL A 348 18.27 -18.29 7.48
C VAL A 348 19.16 -19.30 8.20
N HIS A 349 19.33 -20.49 7.65
CA HIS A 349 20.10 -21.57 8.28
C HIS A 349 19.66 -21.84 9.74
N ASN A 350 18.37 -21.83 10.01
CA ASN A 350 17.74 -22.02 11.31
C ASN A 350 18.07 -20.97 12.38
N LYS A 351 18.56 -19.80 12.00
CA LYS A 351 18.78 -18.66 12.90
C LYS A 351 17.96 -17.46 12.43
N THR A 352 17.27 -16.82 13.37
CA THR A 352 16.54 -15.55 13.15
C THR A 352 17.52 -14.37 13.11
N ILE A 353 17.02 -13.19 12.69
CA ILE A 353 17.82 -11.96 12.77
C ILE A 353 18.16 -11.64 14.23
N ALA A 354 17.18 -11.81 15.15
CA ALA A 354 17.38 -11.59 16.58
C ALA A 354 18.53 -12.42 17.15
N GLU A 355 18.51 -13.73 16.94
CA GLU A 355 19.56 -14.66 17.40
C GLU A 355 20.91 -14.36 16.75
N THR A 356 20.91 -14.14 15.44
CA THR A 356 22.12 -13.91 14.66
C THR A 356 22.81 -12.61 15.05
N PHE A 357 22.05 -11.52 15.17
CA PHE A 357 22.59 -10.23 15.57
C PHE A 357 23.04 -10.23 17.04
N SER A 358 22.28 -10.85 17.93
CA SER A 358 22.64 -10.98 19.35
C SER A 358 23.93 -11.76 19.54
N ASP A 359 24.07 -12.91 18.87
CA ASP A 359 25.29 -13.72 18.94
C ASP A 359 26.51 -12.94 18.48
N TRP A 360 26.38 -12.19 17.38
CA TRP A 360 27.44 -11.34 16.87
C TRP A 360 27.71 -10.13 17.79
N TYR A 361 26.67 -9.49 18.32
CA TYR A 361 26.82 -8.29 19.15
C TYR A 361 27.57 -8.62 20.46
N PHE A 362 27.23 -9.73 21.09
CA PHE A 362 27.87 -10.17 22.34
C PHE A 362 29.12 -11.03 22.14
N ASP A 363 29.61 -11.14 20.90
CA ASP A 363 30.82 -11.94 20.54
C ASP A 363 30.64 -13.43 20.92
N ARG A 364 29.42 -13.97 20.92
CA ARG A 364 29.10 -15.37 21.18
C ARG A 364 29.50 -16.26 20.01
N SER A 365 29.36 -15.76 18.78
CA SER A 365 29.76 -16.43 17.56
C SER A 365 30.12 -15.44 16.45
N TYR A 366 30.97 -15.86 15.53
CA TYR A 366 31.17 -15.17 14.26
C TYR A 366 30.00 -15.46 13.34
N VAL A 367 29.37 -14.40 12.80
CA VAL A 367 28.17 -14.59 12.01
C VAL A 367 28.19 -13.81 10.70
N GLN A 368 28.23 -14.53 9.59
CA GLN A 368 27.98 -14.03 8.24
C GLN A 368 27.04 -15.01 7.55
N LEU A 369 25.74 -14.84 7.74
CA LEU A 369 24.71 -15.69 7.12
C LEU A 369 24.27 -15.08 5.80
N ILE A 370 24.36 -15.89 4.73
CA ILE A 370 23.86 -15.54 3.40
C ILE A 370 22.96 -16.69 2.95
N ASP A 371 21.73 -16.36 2.60
CA ASP A 371 20.75 -17.33 2.11
C ASP A 371 21.07 -17.83 0.69
N LYS A 372 20.62 -19.03 0.36
CA LYS A 372 20.99 -19.71 -0.90
C LYS A 372 20.03 -19.49 -2.08
N PRO A 373 18.70 -19.30 -1.90
CA PRO A 373 17.77 -19.26 -3.01
C PRO A 373 18.16 -18.29 -4.13
N ASP A 374 17.98 -18.72 -5.38
CA ASP A 374 18.31 -17.93 -6.57
C ASP A 374 17.19 -17.00 -7.02
N LEU A 375 16.03 -17.10 -6.36
CA LEU A 375 14.84 -16.28 -6.61
C LEU A 375 14.27 -15.76 -5.29
N PRO A 376 13.56 -14.63 -5.31
CA PRO A 376 12.98 -14.03 -4.11
C PRO A 376 11.92 -14.93 -3.48
N LEU A 377 11.91 -15.00 -2.15
CA LEU A 377 10.93 -15.72 -1.34
C LEU A 377 9.89 -14.73 -0.79
N ASN A 378 8.65 -15.16 -0.71
CA ASN A 378 7.61 -14.43 0.00
C ASN A 378 7.60 -14.84 1.48
N CYS A 379 8.44 -14.20 2.30
CA CYS A 379 8.61 -14.53 3.71
C CYS A 379 7.47 -14.03 4.62
N TYR A 380 6.50 -13.29 4.08
CA TYR A 380 5.25 -12.94 4.78
C TYR A 380 4.19 -14.04 4.74
N LYS A 381 4.34 -15.03 3.86
CA LYS A 381 3.57 -16.26 4.00
C LYS A 381 4.17 -17.00 5.19
N PHE A 382 3.39 -17.19 6.26
CA PHE A 382 3.72 -18.15 7.32
C PHE A 382 4.31 -19.40 6.68
N PRO A 383 5.43 -19.95 7.19
CA PRO A 383 5.98 -21.16 6.63
C PRO A 383 4.85 -22.19 6.60
N SER A 384 4.42 -22.59 5.40
CA SER A 384 3.72 -23.85 5.26
C SER A 384 4.69 -24.86 5.87
N ILE A 385 4.23 -25.63 6.87
CA ILE A 385 4.96 -26.69 7.56
C ILE A 385 5.22 -27.81 6.54
N THR A 386 6.04 -27.58 5.54
CA THR A 386 6.38 -28.52 4.49
C THR A 386 7.86 -28.88 4.44
N ASN A 387 8.70 -28.33 5.36
CA ASN A 387 10.10 -28.72 5.49
C ASN A 387 10.50 -28.95 6.95
N PHE A 388 9.71 -29.76 7.70
CA PHE A 388 10.30 -30.52 8.78
C PHE A 388 10.89 -31.79 8.17
N ASN A 389 12.17 -31.75 7.91
CA ASN A 389 12.95 -32.94 7.66
C ASN A 389 12.81 -33.84 8.89
N THR A 390 12.08 -34.96 8.76
CA THR A 390 11.88 -35.99 9.76
C THR A 390 13.15 -36.84 9.90
N ASN A 391 14.25 -36.24 10.26
CA ASN A 391 15.43 -36.97 10.73
C ASN A 391 15.97 -36.19 11.93
N ASN A 392 15.48 -36.54 13.11
CA ASN A 392 16.08 -36.78 14.38
C ASN A 392 15.16 -36.39 15.56
N SER A 393 15.04 -37.40 16.47
CA SER A 393 14.63 -37.27 17.86
C SER A 393 13.14 -37.11 18.24
N PHE A 394 12.24 -37.84 17.60
CA PHE A 394 10.96 -38.18 18.23
C PHE A 394 10.71 -39.72 18.34
N SER A 395 11.77 -40.52 18.12
CA SER A 395 11.70 -41.98 18.15
C SER A 395 11.85 -42.62 19.56
N ASP A 396 12.27 -41.86 20.58
CA ASP A 396 12.62 -42.47 21.87
C ASP A 396 11.51 -42.42 22.94
N PHE A 397 10.32 -41.88 22.63
CA PHE A 397 9.24 -41.87 23.63
C PHE A 397 8.08 -42.87 23.35
N PHE A 398 8.09 -43.61 22.25
CA PHE A 398 7.08 -44.62 21.93
C PHE A 398 7.66 -45.86 21.27
N SER A 399 8.64 -46.48 21.88
CA SER A 399 9.02 -47.87 21.56
C SER A 399 8.30 -48.82 22.48
N SER A 400 7.04 -49.08 22.25
CA SER A 400 6.40 -50.35 22.58
C SER A 400 4.93 -50.35 22.21
N SER A 401 4.66 -50.72 20.98
CA SER A 401 3.52 -51.56 20.56
C SER A 401 3.36 -51.54 19.04
N LYS A 402 3.60 -52.70 18.47
CA LYS A 402 3.38 -53.01 17.05
C LYS A 402 1.90 -53.07 16.75
N SER A 403 1.39 -52.20 15.90
CA SER A 403 0.19 -52.46 15.11
C SER A 403 0.04 -51.53 13.92
N CYS A 404 -0.23 -52.06 12.75
CA CYS A 404 -0.48 -51.39 11.45
C CYS A 404 -1.64 -50.35 11.53
N TYR A 405 -2.49 -50.42 12.54
CA TYR A 405 -3.61 -49.55 12.82
C TYR A 405 -3.16 -48.12 13.24
N SER A 406 -1.99 -48.01 13.89
CA SER A 406 -1.44 -46.72 14.35
C SER A 406 -0.97 -45.79 13.19
N ARG A 407 -0.52 -46.31 12.07
CA ARG A 407 -0.06 -45.51 10.95
C ARG A 407 -1.21 -44.90 10.14
N MET A 408 -2.34 -45.60 9.98
CA MET A 408 -3.51 -45.06 9.28
C MET A 408 -4.20 -43.94 10.08
N VAL A 409 -4.33 -44.10 11.41
CA VAL A 409 -4.98 -43.09 12.26
C VAL A 409 -4.14 -41.81 12.36
N LYS A 410 -2.80 -41.91 12.45
CA LYS A 410 -1.92 -40.71 12.45
C LYS A 410 -1.94 -39.97 11.15
N GLY A 411 -1.96 -40.64 10.00
CA GLY A 411 -2.08 -40.02 8.69
C GLY A 411 -3.42 -39.30 8.47
N ALA A 412 -4.53 -39.97 8.85
CA ALA A 412 -5.86 -39.40 8.77
C ALA A 412 -6.04 -38.17 9.71
N MET A 413 -5.55 -38.24 10.93
CA MET A 413 -5.62 -37.12 11.90
C MET A 413 -4.77 -35.91 11.45
N GLN A 414 -3.59 -36.12 10.88
CA GLN A 414 -2.77 -35.02 10.30
C GLN A 414 -3.44 -34.40 9.07
N LEU A 415 -4.09 -35.20 8.22
CA LEU A 415 -4.86 -34.69 7.07
C LEU A 415 -6.09 -33.90 7.54
N TRP A 416 -6.81 -34.36 8.57
CA TRP A 416 -7.96 -33.66 9.14
C TRP A 416 -7.56 -32.35 9.84
N LEU A 417 -6.46 -32.35 10.61
CA LEU A 417 -5.94 -31.13 11.24
C LEU A 417 -5.46 -30.11 10.21
N ARG A 418 -4.81 -30.54 9.13
CA ARG A 418 -4.44 -29.70 8.00
C ARG A 418 -5.68 -29.11 7.30
N ALA A 419 -6.69 -29.94 7.07
CA ALA A 419 -7.94 -29.52 6.44
C ALA A 419 -8.71 -28.50 7.31
N ILE A 420 -8.78 -28.72 8.64
CA ILE A 420 -9.43 -27.81 9.59
C ILE A 420 -8.65 -26.50 9.68
N PHE A 421 -7.31 -26.54 9.75
CA PHE A 421 -6.47 -25.34 9.81
C PHE A 421 -6.55 -24.52 8.53
N THR A 422 -6.54 -25.18 7.36
CA THR A 422 -6.75 -24.54 6.05
C THR A 422 -8.15 -23.93 5.96
N LEU A 423 -9.17 -24.64 6.47
CA LEU A 423 -10.54 -24.14 6.49
C LEU A 423 -10.69 -22.92 7.42
N LEU A 424 -10.03 -22.91 8.57
CA LEU A 424 -10.02 -21.77 9.50
C LEU A 424 -9.33 -20.54 8.90
N ILE A 425 -8.19 -20.70 8.23
CA ILE A 425 -7.52 -19.60 7.52
C ILE A 425 -8.39 -19.04 6.41
N VAL A 426 -9.02 -19.90 5.62
CA VAL A 426 -9.95 -19.49 4.54
C VAL A 426 -11.16 -18.75 5.12
N LEU A 427 -11.59 -19.04 6.35
CA LEU A 427 -12.72 -18.38 7.01
C LEU A 427 -12.38 -16.97 7.57
N ILE A 428 -11.11 -16.67 7.83
CA ILE A 428 -10.69 -15.44 8.52
C ILE A 428 -10.28 -14.33 7.55
N THR A 429 -9.80 -14.65 6.33
CA THR A 429 -9.36 -13.64 5.36
C THR A 429 -10.54 -12.87 4.75
N GLU A 430 -10.49 -11.53 4.74
CA GLU A 430 -11.55 -10.66 4.20
C GLU A 430 -11.64 -10.70 2.67
N GLY A 431 -10.56 -11.01 1.98
CA GLY A 431 -10.49 -11.11 0.52
C GLY A 431 -10.00 -12.47 0.02
N HIS A 432 -10.26 -12.75 -1.25
CA HIS A 432 -9.76 -13.95 -1.93
C HIS A 432 -9.15 -13.58 -3.28
N PRO A 433 -8.07 -14.28 -3.73
CA PRO A 433 -7.40 -13.98 -4.99
C PRO A 433 -8.24 -14.46 -6.19
N VAL A 434 -8.29 -13.62 -7.23
CA VAL A 434 -8.95 -13.93 -8.52
C VAL A 434 -8.00 -13.55 -9.65
N ASP A 435 -7.74 -14.49 -10.55
CA ASP A 435 -6.79 -14.30 -11.65
C ASP A 435 -7.41 -13.50 -12.81
N ILE A 436 -6.53 -12.84 -13.59
CA ILE A 436 -6.90 -12.07 -14.76
C ILE A 436 -7.19 -12.97 -15.95
N THR A 437 -8.22 -12.61 -16.71
CA THR A 437 -8.52 -13.19 -18.02
C THR A 437 -8.36 -12.12 -19.10
N TYR A 438 -7.49 -12.36 -20.08
CA TYR A 438 -7.31 -11.52 -21.26
C TYR A 438 -8.26 -11.98 -22.36
N LEU A 439 -9.14 -11.08 -22.83
CA LEU A 439 -10.12 -11.41 -23.89
C LEU A 439 -9.48 -11.26 -25.28
N GLN A 440 -8.69 -12.22 -25.69
CA GLN A 440 -7.98 -12.21 -26.99
C GLN A 440 -8.93 -12.11 -28.18
N SER A 441 -10.09 -12.76 -28.10
CA SER A 441 -11.12 -12.73 -29.17
C SER A 441 -11.67 -11.33 -29.45
N ALA A 442 -11.55 -10.39 -28.51
CA ALA A 442 -11.99 -9.02 -28.68
C ALA A 442 -11.11 -8.23 -29.67
N VAL A 443 -9.84 -8.60 -29.82
CA VAL A 443 -8.88 -7.91 -30.71
C VAL A 443 -9.35 -7.92 -32.15
N ALA A 444 -9.86 -9.04 -32.65
CA ALA A 444 -10.39 -9.16 -34.00
C ALA A 444 -11.63 -8.26 -34.25
N LYS A 445 -12.34 -7.84 -33.18
CA LYS A 445 -13.46 -6.90 -33.21
C LYS A 445 -13.02 -5.43 -33.06
N GLY A 446 -11.71 -5.18 -33.03
CA GLY A 446 -11.14 -3.87 -32.75
C GLY A 446 -11.40 -3.38 -31.32
N ALA A 447 -11.81 -4.25 -30.39
CA ALA A 447 -12.01 -3.94 -28.99
C ALA A 447 -10.70 -4.14 -28.24
N VAL A 448 -9.94 -3.05 -28.12
CA VAL A 448 -8.57 -3.04 -27.56
C VAL A 448 -8.38 -1.86 -26.61
N CYS A 449 -7.45 -2.01 -25.66
CA CYS A 449 -6.99 -0.94 -24.79
C CYS A 449 -6.33 0.20 -25.59
N LEU A 450 -5.99 1.33 -24.93
CA LEU A 450 -5.33 2.47 -25.59
C LEU A 450 -4.03 2.08 -26.35
N ASP A 451 -3.28 1.08 -25.85
CA ASP A 451 -2.05 0.57 -26.47
C ASP A 451 -2.27 -0.55 -27.53
N GLY A 452 -3.52 -0.90 -27.83
CA GLY A 452 -3.84 -2.01 -28.73
C GLY A 452 -3.86 -3.40 -28.05
N SER A 453 -3.54 -3.53 -26.77
CA SER A 453 -3.64 -4.80 -26.05
C SER A 453 -5.09 -5.24 -25.84
N PRO A 454 -5.35 -6.57 -25.68
CA PRO A 454 -6.70 -7.08 -25.45
C PRO A 454 -7.29 -6.55 -24.14
N PRO A 455 -8.63 -6.35 -24.04
CA PRO A 455 -9.26 -6.04 -22.77
C PRO A 455 -9.14 -7.21 -21.80
N ALA A 456 -9.24 -6.92 -20.50
CA ALA A 456 -9.08 -7.92 -19.45
C ALA A 456 -10.11 -7.74 -18.32
N TYR A 457 -10.36 -8.85 -17.60
CA TYR A 457 -11.21 -8.86 -16.42
C TYR A 457 -10.78 -9.94 -15.43
N HIS A 458 -11.26 -9.85 -14.18
CA HIS A 458 -11.18 -10.90 -13.18
C HIS A 458 -12.57 -11.47 -12.96
N PHE A 459 -12.69 -12.81 -12.93
CA PHE A 459 -13.97 -13.49 -12.83
C PHE A 459 -13.95 -14.59 -11.77
N ASP A 460 -14.73 -14.40 -10.71
CA ASP A 460 -15.01 -15.39 -9.69
C ASP A 460 -16.42 -15.98 -9.90
N LYS A 461 -16.47 -17.27 -10.20
CA LYS A 461 -17.69 -17.98 -10.55
C LYS A 461 -18.67 -18.06 -9.40
N GLY A 462 -19.97 -17.86 -9.71
CA GLY A 462 -21.05 -18.08 -8.77
C GLY A 462 -21.25 -19.55 -8.40
N PHE A 463 -21.84 -19.77 -7.24
CA PHE A 463 -22.08 -21.13 -6.72
C PHE A 463 -23.44 -21.24 -6.01
N GLY A 464 -23.94 -22.48 -5.84
CA GLY A 464 -25.23 -22.73 -5.22
C GLY A 464 -26.36 -21.98 -5.93
N ALA A 465 -27.23 -21.29 -5.19
CA ALA A 465 -28.32 -20.50 -5.74
C ALA A 465 -27.87 -19.26 -6.54
N GLY A 466 -26.58 -18.93 -6.50
CA GLY A 466 -26.02 -17.73 -7.16
C GLY A 466 -25.51 -17.97 -8.59
N VAL A 467 -25.53 -19.19 -9.13
CA VAL A 467 -24.93 -19.54 -10.45
C VAL A 467 -25.55 -18.76 -11.64
N ASN A 468 -26.80 -18.32 -11.51
CA ASN A 468 -27.50 -17.51 -12.52
C ASN A 468 -27.59 -16.03 -12.13
N ASN A 469 -26.85 -15.61 -11.11
CA ASN A 469 -26.82 -14.23 -10.65
C ASN A 469 -25.47 -13.58 -11.00
N TRP A 470 -25.47 -12.35 -11.49
CA TRP A 470 -24.30 -11.69 -12.07
C TRP A 470 -24.04 -10.33 -11.47
N PHE A 471 -22.87 -10.15 -10.89
CA PHE A 471 -22.39 -8.87 -10.38
C PHE A 471 -21.18 -8.44 -11.20
N ILE A 472 -21.34 -7.39 -12.01
CA ILE A 472 -20.29 -6.90 -12.92
C ILE A 472 -19.87 -5.52 -12.44
N GLN A 473 -18.62 -5.38 -12.03
CA GLN A 473 -18.00 -4.11 -11.61
C GLN A 473 -17.06 -3.58 -12.69
N LEU A 474 -17.29 -2.38 -13.15
CA LEU A 474 -16.41 -1.61 -14.01
C LEU A 474 -15.38 -0.88 -13.14
N GLU A 475 -14.08 -1.11 -13.39
CA GLU A 475 -12.99 -0.45 -12.64
C GLU A 475 -12.95 1.03 -12.99
N GLY A 476 -12.53 1.87 -12.02
CA GLY A 476 -12.27 3.30 -12.21
C GLY A 476 -10.82 3.63 -12.54
N GLY A 477 -10.52 4.93 -12.63
CA GLY A 477 -9.15 5.40 -12.87
C GLY A 477 -9.11 6.70 -13.69
N ALA A 478 -10.05 7.64 -13.46
CA ALA A 478 -10.14 8.91 -14.16
C ALA A 478 -10.15 8.78 -15.70
N TRP A 479 -9.76 9.81 -16.44
CA TRP A 479 -9.86 9.87 -17.91
C TRP A 479 -8.57 10.49 -18.51
N CYS A 480 -8.41 10.37 -19.82
CA CYS A 480 -7.46 11.15 -20.60
C CYS A 480 -8.20 11.98 -21.66
N ASN A 481 -7.83 13.24 -21.81
CA ASN A 481 -8.60 14.25 -22.54
C ASN A 481 -7.97 14.68 -23.87
N ASN A 482 -6.77 14.24 -24.18
CA ASN A 482 -6.08 14.55 -25.45
C ASN A 482 -5.06 13.46 -25.81
N ALA A 483 -4.50 13.52 -27.02
CA ALA A 483 -3.57 12.51 -27.51
C ALA A 483 -2.35 12.32 -26.59
N THR A 484 -1.80 13.39 -26.03
CA THR A 484 -0.63 13.34 -25.14
C THR A 484 -0.94 12.61 -23.85
N THR A 485 -2.03 12.99 -23.15
CA THR A 485 -2.41 12.37 -21.87
C THR A 485 -2.83 10.91 -22.07
N CYS A 486 -3.44 10.56 -23.21
CA CYS A 486 -3.80 9.19 -23.52
C CYS A 486 -2.57 8.36 -23.91
N LEU A 487 -1.58 8.94 -24.59
CA LEU A 487 -0.31 8.27 -24.87
C LEU A 487 0.46 7.97 -23.57
N GLU A 488 0.55 8.93 -22.63
CA GLU A 488 1.16 8.70 -21.33
C GLU A 488 0.42 7.58 -20.55
N ARG A 489 -0.90 7.55 -20.69
CA ARG A 489 -1.72 6.52 -20.05
C ARG A 489 -1.45 5.11 -20.58
N THR A 490 -1.01 4.94 -21.86
CA THR A 490 -0.62 3.63 -22.39
C THR A 490 0.57 3.00 -21.66
N LYS A 491 1.37 3.80 -20.96
CA LYS A 491 2.51 3.36 -20.14
C LYS A 491 2.10 2.87 -18.75
N THR A 492 0.81 2.82 -18.47
CA THR A 492 0.24 2.39 -17.18
C THR A 492 -0.79 1.29 -17.37
N ARG A 493 -1.16 0.59 -16.28
CA ARG A 493 -2.27 -0.37 -16.27
C ARG A 493 -3.62 0.21 -16.70
N LEU A 494 -3.76 1.54 -16.68
CA LEU A 494 -4.99 2.24 -17.06
C LEU A 494 -5.08 2.53 -18.57
N GLY A 495 -4.07 2.12 -19.34
CA GLY A 495 -4.06 2.22 -20.81
C GLY A 495 -3.53 0.97 -21.52
N SER A 496 -3.00 -0.01 -20.76
CA SER A 496 -2.45 -1.27 -21.28
C SER A 496 -2.81 -2.43 -20.37
N SER A 497 -3.42 -3.47 -20.91
CA SER A 497 -3.68 -4.69 -20.16
C SER A 497 -2.42 -5.53 -19.88
N LYS A 498 -1.34 -5.31 -20.64
CA LYS A 498 -0.02 -5.93 -20.41
C LYS A 498 0.59 -5.52 -19.06
N LEU A 499 0.19 -4.35 -18.56
CA LEU A 499 0.68 -3.78 -17.30
C LEU A 499 -0.27 -4.00 -16.12
N MET A 500 -1.35 -4.77 -16.31
CA MET A 500 -2.31 -5.11 -15.25
C MET A 500 -1.79 -6.25 -14.39
N VAL A 501 -2.04 -6.16 -13.08
CA VAL A 501 -1.72 -7.24 -12.13
C VAL A 501 -2.49 -8.51 -12.50
N LYS A 502 -1.81 -9.66 -12.42
CA LYS A 502 -2.38 -10.95 -12.82
C LYS A 502 -3.43 -11.45 -11.84
N THR A 503 -3.31 -11.13 -10.57
CA THR A 503 -4.22 -11.57 -9.52
C THR A 503 -4.61 -10.40 -8.65
N VAL A 504 -5.91 -10.22 -8.39
CA VAL A 504 -6.43 -9.21 -7.46
C VAL A 504 -7.20 -9.87 -6.32
N SER A 505 -7.19 -9.26 -5.15
CA SER A 505 -8.02 -9.71 -4.03
C SER A 505 -9.43 -9.14 -4.15
N PHE A 506 -10.44 -10.02 -4.20
CA PHE A 506 -11.85 -9.62 -4.15
C PHE A 506 -12.31 -9.46 -2.71
N SER A 507 -12.75 -8.25 -2.36
CA SER A 507 -13.24 -7.87 -1.03
C SER A 507 -14.45 -6.94 -1.16
N GLY A 508 -15.03 -6.50 -0.06
CA GLY A 508 -16.23 -5.66 -0.07
C GLY A 508 -17.39 -6.37 -0.79
N ILE A 509 -18.04 -5.66 -1.70
CA ILE A 509 -19.16 -6.19 -2.50
C ILE A 509 -18.76 -7.36 -3.43
N LEU A 510 -17.48 -7.55 -3.71
CA LEU A 510 -16.97 -8.69 -4.49
C LEU A 510 -16.54 -9.89 -3.64
N SER A 511 -16.61 -9.82 -2.31
CA SER A 511 -16.26 -10.95 -1.44
C SER A 511 -17.17 -12.17 -1.68
N ASN A 512 -16.59 -13.39 -1.73
CA ASN A 512 -17.31 -14.66 -1.87
C ASN A 512 -17.74 -15.26 -0.51
N LYS A 513 -17.65 -14.51 0.57
CA LYS A 513 -17.98 -14.97 1.92
C LYS A 513 -19.24 -14.29 2.42
N ALA A 514 -20.23 -15.07 2.84
CA ALA A 514 -21.51 -14.56 3.36
C ALA A 514 -21.32 -13.58 4.53
N LYS A 515 -20.34 -13.80 5.39
CA LYS A 515 -20.02 -12.91 6.52
C LYS A 515 -19.67 -11.49 6.05
N PHE A 516 -19.00 -11.36 4.89
CA PHE A 516 -18.47 -10.11 4.38
C PHE A 516 -19.31 -9.49 3.25
N ASN A 517 -20.17 -10.29 2.62
CA ASN A 517 -21.04 -9.86 1.52
C ASN A 517 -22.33 -10.68 1.51
N PRO A 518 -23.21 -10.49 2.50
CA PRO A 518 -24.33 -11.41 2.76
C PRO A 518 -25.30 -11.57 1.58
N ASP A 519 -25.50 -10.54 0.78
CA ASP A 519 -26.51 -10.54 -0.29
C ASP A 519 -25.97 -11.00 -1.67
N PHE A 520 -24.64 -10.91 -1.92
CA PHE A 520 -24.08 -11.15 -3.26
C PHE A 520 -22.88 -12.12 -3.24
N TYR A 521 -22.54 -12.75 -2.11
CA TYR A 521 -21.35 -13.58 -1.93
C TYR A 521 -21.25 -14.78 -2.88
N ASN A 522 -22.37 -15.34 -3.27
CA ASN A 522 -22.43 -16.55 -4.10
C ASN A 522 -22.74 -16.28 -5.58
N TRP A 523 -22.81 -15.00 -6.00
CA TRP A 523 -23.05 -14.60 -7.38
C TRP A 523 -21.82 -14.82 -8.26
N ASN A 524 -21.95 -14.80 -9.58
CA ASN A 524 -20.86 -14.57 -10.49
C ASN A 524 -20.35 -13.14 -10.28
N ARG A 525 -19.13 -12.96 -9.78
CA ARG A 525 -18.54 -11.67 -9.44
C ARG A 525 -17.40 -11.36 -10.38
N ILE A 526 -17.49 -10.22 -11.03
CA ILE A 526 -16.59 -9.84 -12.12
C ILE A 526 -16.09 -8.41 -11.88
N ARG A 527 -14.79 -8.19 -12.10
CA ARG A 527 -14.20 -6.86 -12.21
C ARG A 527 -13.60 -6.70 -13.60
N ILE A 528 -14.23 -5.85 -14.44
CA ILE A 528 -13.70 -5.47 -15.74
C ILE A 528 -12.63 -4.42 -15.53
N ARG A 529 -11.46 -4.66 -16.08
CA ARG A 529 -10.31 -3.76 -15.96
C ARG A 529 -10.45 -2.57 -16.90
N TYR A 530 -10.03 -1.40 -16.41
CA TYR A 530 -10.19 -0.13 -17.11
C TYR A 530 -8.92 0.22 -17.89
N CYS A 531 -9.01 0.33 -19.21
CA CYS A 531 -7.84 0.65 -20.06
C CYS A 531 -8.17 1.51 -21.29
N ASP A 532 -9.36 2.12 -21.33
CA ASP A 532 -9.80 2.93 -22.47
C ASP A 532 -9.78 4.45 -22.21
N GLY A 533 -9.71 4.89 -20.95
CA GLY A 533 -9.61 6.31 -20.58
C GLY A 533 -10.84 7.17 -20.86
N SER A 534 -12.02 6.56 -21.15
CA SER A 534 -13.26 7.27 -21.53
C SER A 534 -14.53 6.69 -20.91
N SER A 535 -14.44 5.98 -19.75
CA SER A 535 -15.60 5.31 -19.14
C SER A 535 -16.31 4.36 -20.12
N PHE A 536 -15.56 3.60 -20.90
CA PHE A 536 -16.07 2.64 -21.88
C PHE A 536 -16.99 3.25 -22.96
N THR A 537 -16.80 4.51 -23.30
CA THR A 537 -17.66 5.21 -24.29
C THR A 537 -16.96 5.52 -25.61
N GLY A 538 -15.64 5.52 -25.64
CA GLY A 538 -14.86 5.87 -26.81
C GLY A 538 -15.04 4.90 -27.98
N ASP A 539 -15.14 5.45 -29.21
CA ASP A 539 -15.21 4.63 -30.44
C ASP A 539 -14.78 5.44 -31.68
N VAL A 540 -13.47 5.50 -31.89
CA VAL A 540 -12.85 6.13 -33.08
C VAL A 540 -12.36 5.02 -34.00
N GLU A 541 -12.71 5.04 -35.30
CA GLU A 541 -12.38 3.98 -36.24
C GLU A 541 -10.88 3.88 -36.54
N ALA A 542 -10.23 5.00 -36.82
CA ALA A 542 -8.81 5.02 -37.10
C ALA A 542 -8.00 5.21 -35.80
N ALA A 543 -6.91 4.44 -35.66
CA ALA A 543 -5.90 4.77 -34.66
C ALA A 543 -5.20 6.07 -35.06
N ASP A 544 -4.76 6.85 -34.06
CA ASP A 544 -3.93 8.02 -34.33
C ASP A 544 -2.61 7.57 -34.99
N PRO A 545 -2.31 7.98 -36.23
CA PRO A 545 -1.18 7.47 -36.98
C PRO A 545 0.19 7.82 -36.36
N LYS A 546 0.25 8.89 -35.57
CA LYS A 546 1.48 9.38 -34.91
C LYS A 546 1.71 8.67 -33.58
N THR A 547 0.65 8.49 -32.76
CA THR A 547 0.74 8.00 -31.39
C THR A 547 0.39 6.51 -31.29
N LYS A 548 -0.31 5.95 -32.28
CA LYS A 548 -0.85 4.59 -32.29
C LYS A 548 -1.78 4.30 -31.09
N VAL A 549 -2.47 5.33 -30.58
CA VAL A 549 -3.46 5.22 -29.51
C VAL A 549 -4.81 4.82 -30.09
N PHE A 550 -5.48 3.87 -29.42
CA PHE A 550 -6.78 3.31 -29.81
C PHE A 550 -7.88 3.78 -28.86
N TYR A 551 -8.87 4.50 -29.35
CA TYR A 551 -10.02 5.00 -28.58
C TYR A 551 -11.24 4.06 -28.78
N ARG A 552 -11.29 2.92 -28.04
CA ARG A 552 -12.17 1.79 -28.33
C ARG A 552 -13.04 1.33 -27.15
N GLY A 553 -13.30 2.21 -26.15
CA GLY A 553 -13.99 1.86 -24.91
C GLY A 553 -15.35 1.21 -25.10
N ALA A 554 -16.17 1.72 -26.01
CA ALA A 554 -17.49 1.15 -26.30
C ALA A 554 -17.43 -0.24 -26.93
N ARG A 555 -16.39 -0.51 -27.73
CA ARG A 555 -16.14 -1.85 -28.31
C ARG A 555 -15.70 -2.82 -27.22
N ILE A 556 -14.84 -2.37 -26.26
CA ILE A 556 -14.44 -3.16 -25.10
C ILE A 556 -15.68 -3.58 -24.31
N PHE A 557 -16.57 -2.62 -23.97
CA PHE A 557 -17.81 -2.94 -23.25
C PHE A 557 -18.65 -3.99 -23.98
N SER A 558 -18.87 -3.83 -25.29
CA SER A 558 -19.65 -4.78 -26.09
C SER A 558 -19.01 -6.17 -26.12
N ALA A 559 -17.70 -6.25 -26.41
CA ALA A 559 -17.00 -7.53 -26.52
C ALA A 559 -16.96 -8.30 -25.20
N VAL A 560 -16.80 -7.60 -24.08
CA VAL A 560 -16.80 -8.24 -22.76
C VAL A 560 -18.21 -8.71 -22.37
N MET A 561 -19.26 -7.95 -22.69
CA MET A 561 -20.65 -8.37 -22.45
C MET A 561 -21.02 -9.59 -23.31
N GLU A 562 -20.60 -9.65 -24.57
CA GLU A 562 -20.79 -10.81 -25.44
C GLU A 562 -20.11 -12.07 -24.88
N ASP A 563 -18.88 -11.93 -24.34
CA ASP A 563 -18.16 -13.03 -23.70
C ASP A 563 -18.92 -13.55 -22.46
N PHE A 564 -19.47 -12.65 -21.63
CA PHE A 564 -20.24 -13.06 -20.46
C PHE A 564 -21.58 -13.71 -20.83
N LEU A 565 -22.24 -13.22 -21.88
CA LEU A 565 -23.46 -13.86 -22.40
C LEU A 565 -23.15 -15.29 -22.85
N ALA A 566 -22.02 -15.52 -23.53
CA ALA A 566 -21.55 -16.84 -23.92
C ALA A 566 -21.20 -17.73 -22.71
N LYS A 567 -20.69 -17.13 -21.61
CA LYS A 567 -20.35 -17.83 -20.36
C LYS A 567 -21.57 -18.10 -19.46
N GLY A 568 -22.79 -17.78 -19.91
CA GLY A 568 -24.02 -18.13 -19.20
C GLY A 568 -24.87 -16.94 -18.75
N MET A 569 -24.39 -15.69 -18.89
CA MET A 569 -25.17 -14.50 -18.49
C MET A 569 -26.48 -14.35 -19.30
N LYS A 570 -26.57 -14.96 -20.47
CA LYS A 570 -27.83 -15.06 -21.23
C LYS A 570 -28.97 -15.75 -20.46
N ASN A 571 -28.65 -16.48 -19.38
CA ASN A 571 -29.62 -17.17 -18.51
C ASN A 571 -29.75 -16.45 -17.16
N ALA A 572 -29.32 -15.19 -17.05
CA ALA A 572 -29.34 -14.46 -15.80
C ALA A 572 -30.75 -14.32 -15.23
N GLN A 573 -30.89 -14.63 -13.94
CA GLN A 573 -32.09 -14.34 -13.15
C GLN A 573 -31.98 -12.97 -12.46
N ASN A 574 -30.76 -12.67 -11.98
CA ASN A 574 -30.44 -11.41 -11.30
C ASN A 574 -29.13 -10.84 -11.87
N ALA A 575 -29.10 -9.53 -12.09
CA ALA A 575 -27.88 -8.88 -12.55
C ALA A 575 -27.71 -7.48 -11.98
N ILE A 576 -26.48 -7.12 -11.65
CA ILE A 576 -26.08 -5.76 -11.27
C ILE A 576 -24.91 -5.33 -12.17
N LEU A 577 -25.07 -4.19 -12.84
CA LEU A 577 -23.97 -3.45 -13.43
C LEU A 577 -23.52 -2.39 -12.43
N ALA A 578 -22.31 -2.52 -11.94
CA ALA A 578 -21.72 -1.63 -10.93
C ALA A 578 -20.43 -0.99 -11.42
N GLY A 579 -19.94 -0.02 -10.70
CA GLY A 579 -18.62 0.57 -10.94
C GLY A 579 -18.12 1.37 -9.75
N CYS A 580 -16.85 1.79 -9.85
CA CYS A 580 -16.21 2.74 -8.96
C CYS A 580 -15.65 3.91 -9.79
N SER A 581 -15.87 5.18 -9.38
CA SER A 581 -15.29 6.36 -10.03
C SER A 581 -15.67 6.47 -11.54
N ALA A 582 -14.70 6.58 -12.43
CA ALA A 582 -14.92 6.55 -13.89
C ALA A 582 -15.68 5.28 -14.36
N GLY A 583 -15.50 4.15 -13.66
CA GLY A 583 -16.26 2.92 -13.91
C GLY A 583 -17.72 3.02 -13.45
N SER A 584 -18.01 3.82 -12.42
CA SER A 584 -19.38 4.14 -12.01
C SER A 584 -20.10 5.04 -13.00
N LEU A 585 -19.38 6.02 -13.56
CA LEU A 585 -19.93 6.81 -14.66
C LEU A 585 -20.28 5.90 -15.85
N ALA A 586 -19.40 4.95 -16.17
CA ALA A 586 -19.71 3.94 -17.20
C ALA A 586 -20.94 3.10 -16.84
N ALA A 587 -21.08 2.66 -15.58
CA ALA A 587 -22.27 1.91 -15.14
C ALA A 587 -23.56 2.72 -15.30
N ILE A 588 -23.53 4.03 -15.03
CA ILE A 588 -24.66 4.94 -15.26
C ILE A 588 -24.96 5.04 -16.76
N LEU A 589 -23.96 5.35 -17.60
CA LEU A 589 -24.14 5.58 -19.03
C LEU A 589 -24.60 4.32 -19.80
N HIS A 590 -24.18 3.14 -19.35
CA HIS A 590 -24.51 1.85 -19.99
C HIS A 590 -25.66 1.10 -19.31
N CYS A 591 -26.31 1.67 -18.29
CA CYS A 591 -27.29 0.97 -17.45
C CYS A 591 -28.46 0.36 -18.27
N ASP A 592 -29.15 1.15 -19.04
CA ASP A 592 -30.29 0.69 -19.85
C ASP A 592 -29.83 -0.24 -20.99
N ARG A 593 -28.66 0.04 -21.59
CA ARG A 593 -28.04 -0.85 -22.59
C ARG A 593 -27.75 -2.23 -22.01
N PHE A 594 -27.17 -2.27 -20.78
CA PHE A 594 -26.90 -3.55 -20.10
C PHE A 594 -28.18 -4.34 -19.84
N LYS A 595 -29.24 -3.69 -19.36
CA LYS A 595 -30.57 -4.34 -19.18
C LYS A 595 -31.08 -4.93 -20.50
N GLY A 596 -30.92 -4.21 -21.61
CA GLY A 596 -31.36 -4.68 -22.94
C GLY A 596 -30.60 -5.91 -23.47
N LEU A 597 -29.44 -6.26 -22.89
CA LEU A 597 -28.67 -7.47 -23.26
C LEU A 597 -29.14 -8.73 -22.54
N LEU A 598 -29.97 -8.60 -21.52
CA LEU A 598 -30.35 -9.68 -20.60
C LEU A 598 -31.77 -10.17 -20.86
N PRO A 599 -32.13 -11.38 -20.41
CA PRO A 599 -33.47 -11.92 -20.58
C PRO A 599 -34.57 -10.97 -20.05
N PRO A 600 -35.72 -10.81 -20.68
CA PRO A 600 -36.79 -9.91 -20.24
C PRO A 600 -37.24 -10.15 -18.79
N GLY A 601 -37.17 -11.40 -18.29
CA GLY A 601 -37.52 -11.77 -16.92
C GLY A 601 -36.43 -11.55 -15.89
N ALA A 602 -35.22 -11.16 -16.31
CA ALA A 602 -34.12 -10.92 -15.37
C ALA A 602 -34.34 -9.65 -14.53
N LYS A 603 -34.10 -9.75 -13.22
CA LYS A 603 -34.05 -8.60 -12.31
C LYS A 603 -32.72 -7.87 -12.47
N VAL A 604 -32.73 -6.77 -13.22
CA VAL A 604 -31.53 -5.98 -13.55
C VAL A 604 -31.60 -4.63 -12.86
N LYS A 605 -30.52 -4.28 -12.15
CA LYS A 605 -30.35 -2.97 -11.49
C LYS A 605 -28.92 -2.47 -11.68
N CYS A 606 -28.67 -1.17 -11.52
CA CYS A 606 -27.36 -0.55 -11.62
C CYS A 606 -26.94 0.07 -10.29
N LEU A 607 -25.62 0.04 -10.01
CA LEU A 607 -25.02 0.58 -8.79
C LEU A 607 -23.84 1.49 -9.15
N SER A 608 -23.90 2.72 -8.72
CA SER A 608 -22.81 3.70 -8.89
C SER A 608 -22.16 3.99 -7.55
N ASP A 609 -20.86 3.74 -7.44
CA ASP A 609 -20.04 4.06 -6.27
C ASP A 609 -19.06 5.19 -6.62
N ALA A 610 -19.27 6.36 -6.03
CA ALA A 610 -18.49 7.58 -6.30
C ALA A 610 -18.46 8.01 -7.78
N GLY A 611 -19.56 7.80 -8.50
CA GLY A 611 -19.66 8.11 -9.93
C GLY A 611 -20.59 9.29 -10.26
N PHE A 612 -21.23 9.89 -9.26
CA PHE A 612 -22.09 11.05 -9.48
C PHE A 612 -21.26 12.34 -9.48
N PHE A 613 -20.50 12.55 -10.57
CA PHE A 613 -19.68 13.75 -10.78
C PHE A 613 -20.57 14.93 -11.17
N ILE A 614 -20.38 16.09 -10.53
CA ILE A 614 -21.18 17.29 -10.78
C ILE A 614 -20.43 18.30 -11.65
N ASN A 615 -21.19 19.02 -12.46
CA ASN A 615 -20.71 20.18 -13.19
C ASN A 615 -20.78 21.42 -12.29
N THR A 616 -19.64 21.82 -11.74
CA THR A 616 -19.52 23.01 -10.88
C THR A 616 -18.22 23.74 -11.12
N GLN A 617 -18.15 24.99 -10.64
CA GLN A 617 -16.94 25.81 -10.78
C GLN A 617 -15.85 25.40 -9.78
N THR A 618 -14.61 25.69 -10.17
CA THR A 618 -13.44 25.59 -9.28
C THR A 618 -13.44 26.71 -8.24
N ILE A 619 -12.53 26.62 -7.26
CA ILE A 619 -12.27 27.68 -6.27
C ILE A 619 -11.86 29.02 -6.92
N SER A 620 -11.38 29.02 -8.15
CA SER A 620 -11.05 30.21 -8.95
C SER A 620 -12.18 30.67 -9.87
N GLY A 621 -13.39 30.05 -9.77
CA GLY A 621 -14.57 30.44 -10.58
C GLY A 621 -14.53 29.96 -12.02
N THR A 622 -13.69 28.98 -12.38
CA THR A 622 -13.59 28.45 -13.75
C THR A 622 -14.37 27.14 -13.92
N SER A 623 -14.89 26.87 -15.12
CA SER A 623 -15.61 25.64 -15.47
C SER A 623 -14.65 24.55 -15.97
N HIS A 624 -13.59 24.26 -15.20
CA HIS A 624 -12.52 23.35 -15.60
C HIS A 624 -12.99 21.95 -15.97
N ILE A 625 -13.90 21.36 -15.15
CA ILE A 625 -14.39 19.98 -15.38
C ILE A 625 -15.27 19.89 -16.63
N GLU A 626 -16.01 20.92 -16.96
CA GLU A 626 -16.85 20.96 -18.17
C GLU A 626 -15.98 20.94 -19.42
N GLN A 627 -14.92 21.76 -19.44
CA GLN A 627 -13.94 21.76 -20.52
C GLN A 627 -13.27 20.38 -20.64
N PHE A 628 -12.79 19.85 -19.53
CA PHE A 628 -12.11 18.56 -19.49
C PHE A 628 -13.01 17.43 -20.03
N TYR A 629 -14.28 17.36 -19.63
CA TYR A 629 -15.21 16.35 -20.14
C TYR A 629 -15.56 16.55 -21.61
N SER A 630 -15.64 17.79 -22.08
CA SER A 630 -15.80 18.09 -23.50
C SER A 630 -14.62 17.58 -24.32
N GLU A 631 -13.40 17.77 -23.83
CA GLU A 631 -12.17 17.25 -24.45
C GLU A 631 -12.14 15.72 -24.44
N VAL A 632 -12.50 15.05 -23.35
CA VAL A 632 -12.61 13.57 -23.26
C VAL A 632 -13.60 13.06 -24.32
N VAL A 633 -14.80 13.61 -24.37
CA VAL A 633 -15.86 13.16 -25.31
C VAL A 633 -15.42 13.36 -26.76
N ASN A 634 -14.77 14.48 -27.08
CA ASN A 634 -14.28 14.78 -28.42
C ASN A 634 -13.11 13.88 -28.82
N THR A 635 -12.08 13.76 -27.97
CA THR A 635 -10.88 12.96 -28.24
C THR A 635 -11.22 11.50 -28.48
N HIS A 636 -12.12 10.96 -27.67
CA HIS A 636 -12.51 9.55 -27.76
C HIS A 636 -13.67 9.26 -28.72
N GLY A 637 -14.26 10.30 -29.36
CA GLY A 637 -15.45 10.11 -30.22
C GLY A 637 -16.63 9.52 -29.48
N SER A 638 -16.78 9.84 -28.18
CA SER A 638 -17.75 9.22 -27.28
C SER A 638 -19.21 9.61 -27.57
N ALA A 639 -19.47 10.73 -28.25
CA ALA A 639 -20.80 11.32 -28.41
C ALA A 639 -21.87 10.32 -28.90
N LYS A 640 -21.55 9.44 -29.83
CA LYS A 640 -22.46 8.43 -30.41
C LYS A 640 -22.83 7.31 -29.43
N ASN A 641 -22.06 7.14 -28.33
CA ASN A 641 -22.27 6.13 -27.30
C ASN A 641 -22.84 6.70 -26.00
N LEU A 642 -23.14 8.00 -25.97
CA LEU A 642 -23.84 8.65 -24.87
C LEU A 642 -25.36 8.57 -25.07
N PRO A 643 -26.17 8.65 -23.99
CA PRO A 643 -27.63 8.61 -24.10
C PRO A 643 -28.19 9.65 -25.07
N GLN A 644 -28.88 9.20 -26.11
CA GLN A 644 -29.49 10.07 -27.15
C GLN A 644 -30.49 11.06 -26.55
N SER A 645 -31.22 10.66 -25.51
CA SER A 645 -32.12 11.53 -24.76
C SER A 645 -31.42 12.76 -24.18
N CYS A 646 -30.13 12.73 -23.97
CA CYS A 646 -29.31 13.88 -23.57
C CYS A 646 -28.67 14.59 -24.76
N THR A 647 -27.96 13.86 -25.66
CA THR A 647 -27.21 14.44 -26.77
C THR A 647 -28.08 15.15 -27.80
N SER A 648 -29.35 14.82 -27.88
CA SER A 648 -30.34 15.56 -28.71
C SER A 648 -30.68 16.95 -28.15
N ARG A 649 -30.35 17.24 -26.88
CA ARG A 649 -30.72 18.49 -26.20
C ARG A 649 -29.52 19.32 -25.74
N LEU A 650 -28.43 18.65 -25.42
CA LEU A 650 -27.22 19.28 -24.85
C LEU A 650 -25.97 18.94 -25.66
N LYS A 651 -24.94 19.79 -25.56
CA LYS A 651 -23.62 19.46 -26.10
C LYS A 651 -23.15 18.11 -25.51
N PRO A 652 -22.57 17.21 -26.32
CA PRO A 652 -22.21 15.87 -25.88
C PRO A 652 -21.33 15.81 -24.61
N GLY A 653 -20.41 16.76 -24.41
CA GLY A 653 -19.60 16.85 -23.19
C GLY A 653 -20.42 17.03 -21.91
N LEU A 654 -21.57 17.72 -22.00
CA LEU A 654 -22.50 17.87 -20.87
C LEU A 654 -23.24 16.58 -20.55
N CYS A 655 -23.39 15.67 -21.53
CA CYS A 655 -24.01 14.35 -21.32
C CYS A 655 -23.06 13.34 -20.68
N PHE A 656 -21.85 13.76 -20.37
CA PHE A 656 -20.90 12.98 -19.55
C PHE A 656 -21.09 13.22 -18.05
N PHE A 657 -21.92 14.21 -17.67
CA PHE A 657 -22.30 14.47 -16.28
C PHE A 657 -23.57 13.70 -15.91
N PRO A 658 -23.55 12.87 -14.85
CA PRO A 658 -24.69 12.08 -14.39
C PRO A 658 -25.96 12.91 -14.12
N GLN A 659 -25.81 14.15 -13.64
CA GLN A 659 -26.93 15.06 -13.39
C GLN A 659 -27.78 15.32 -14.63
N ASN A 660 -27.23 15.19 -15.85
CA ASN A 660 -27.92 15.41 -17.11
C ASN A 660 -28.48 14.14 -17.76
N VAL A 661 -28.16 12.96 -17.24
CA VAL A 661 -28.55 11.67 -17.83
C VAL A 661 -29.28 10.76 -16.85
N ALA A 662 -29.00 10.80 -15.56
CA ALA A 662 -29.52 9.83 -14.58
C ALA A 662 -31.02 9.92 -14.36
N GLN A 663 -31.67 11.06 -14.66
CA GLN A 663 -33.14 11.23 -14.60
C GLN A 663 -33.84 10.33 -15.62
N GLN A 664 -33.21 10.08 -16.77
CA GLN A 664 -33.85 9.41 -17.93
C GLN A 664 -33.56 7.89 -17.95
N ILE A 665 -32.73 7.40 -17.07
CA ILE A 665 -32.43 5.97 -16.94
C ILE A 665 -33.70 5.24 -16.45
N GLN A 666 -34.13 4.24 -17.21
CA GLN A 666 -35.33 3.45 -16.90
C GLN A 666 -35.01 2.29 -15.95
N THR A 667 -33.80 1.75 -16.02
CA THR A 667 -33.32 0.67 -15.12
C THR A 667 -33.11 1.22 -13.72
N PRO A 668 -33.58 0.51 -12.66
CA PRO A 668 -33.34 0.97 -11.28
C PRO A 668 -31.89 1.23 -10.99
N LEU A 669 -31.59 2.41 -10.42
CA LEU A 669 -30.24 2.90 -10.16
C LEU A 669 -30.05 3.23 -8.68
N PHE A 670 -28.97 2.75 -8.05
CA PHE A 670 -28.55 3.13 -6.71
C PHE A 670 -27.25 3.93 -6.75
N LEU A 671 -27.24 5.06 -6.04
CA LEU A 671 -26.09 5.95 -5.95
C LEU A 671 -25.47 5.86 -4.55
N VAL A 672 -24.26 5.36 -4.44
CA VAL A 672 -23.40 5.48 -3.26
C VAL A 672 -22.40 6.58 -3.53
N ASN A 673 -22.43 7.65 -2.75
CA ASN A 673 -21.49 8.77 -2.92
C ASN A 673 -21.22 9.46 -1.59
N ALA A 674 -20.00 9.94 -1.40
CA ALA A 674 -19.74 10.93 -0.37
C ALA A 674 -20.14 12.32 -0.88
N ALA A 675 -20.85 13.11 -0.07
CA ALA A 675 -21.15 14.51 -0.40
C ALA A 675 -19.88 15.39 -0.40
N TYR A 676 -18.80 14.90 0.19
CA TYR A 676 -17.44 15.46 0.16
C TYR A 676 -16.50 14.49 -0.53
N ASP A 677 -16.88 14.05 -1.73
CA ASP A 677 -16.11 13.09 -2.52
C ASP A 677 -14.68 13.59 -2.72
N SER A 678 -13.69 12.85 -2.20
CA SER A 678 -12.29 13.30 -2.14
C SER A 678 -11.70 13.53 -3.53
N TRP A 679 -12.10 12.73 -4.53
CA TRP A 679 -11.65 12.92 -5.90
C TRP A 679 -12.23 14.19 -6.52
N GLN A 680 -13.54 14.46 -6.32
CA GLN A 680 -14.18 15.66 -6.83
C GLN A 680 -13.64 16.92 -6.15
N ILE A 681 -13.40 16.89 -4.85
CA ILE A 681 -12.75 18.00 -4.14
C ILE A 681 -11.37 18.29 -4.72
N LYS A 682 -10.56 17.25 -4.99
CA LYS A 682 -9.19 17.40 -5.53
C LYS A 682 -9.16 17.87 -6.98
N ASN A 683 -10.08 17.39 -7.82
CA ASN A 683 -9.97 17.50 -9.28
C ASN A 683 -11.06 18.37 -9.93
N ILE A 684 -12.17 18.63 -9.21
CA ILE A 684 -13.25 19.51 -9.69
C ILE A 684 -13.22 20.83 -8.92
N LEU A 685 -13.31 20.78 -7.57
CA LEU A 685 -13.37 22.00 -6.77
C LEU A 685 -12.03 22.73 -6.72
N ALA A 686 -10.95 22.03 -6.39
CA ALA A 686 -9.61 22.61 -6.21
C ALA A 686 -8.52 21.87 -7.02
N PRO A 687 -8.68 21.76 -8.37
CA PRO A 687 -7.63 21.18 -9.22
C PRO A 687 -6.34 22.02 -9.16
N GLY A 688 -5.21 21.45 -9.52
CA GLY A 688 -3.91 22.13 -9.48
C GLY A 688 -3.89 23.45 -10.28
N VAL A 689 -4.61 23.51 -11.39
CA VAL A 689 -4.76 24.73 -12.21
C VAL A 689 -5.51 25.87 -11.51
N ALA A 690 -6.39 25.55 -10.55
CA ALA A 690 -7.11 26.53 -9.74
C ALA A 690 -6.46 26.79 -8.36
N ASP A 691 -5.47 25.99 -8.00
CA ASP A 691 -4.69 26.07 -6.75
C ASP A 691 -3.18 26.07 -7.05
N PRO A 692 -2.67 27.04 -7.85
CA PRO A 692 -1.28 27.04 -8.32
C PRO A 692 -0.27 27.18 -7.18
N HIS A 693 -0.67 27.77 -6.06
CA HIS A 693 0.17 27.92 -4.87
C HIS A 693 0.01 26.77 -3.87
N GLY A 694 -0.82 25.77 -4.17
CA GLY A 694 -1.00 24.59 -3.32
C GLY A 694 -1.65 24.87 -1.96
N THR A 695 -2.42 25.96 -1.84
CA THR A 695 -3.09 26.37 -0.57
C THR A 695 -4.09 25.33 -0.08
N TRP A 696 -4.65 24.52 -1.00
CA TRP A 696 -5.58 23.42 -0.69
C TRP A 696 -4.88 22.06 -0.47
N ARG A 697 -3.57 21.98 -0.61
CA ARG A 697 -2.84 20.72 -0.62
C ARG A 697 -3.13 19.86 0.62
N ASN A 698 -2.99 20.45 1.82
CA ASN A 698 -3.19 19.72 3.08
C ASN A 698 -4.65 19.34 3.29
N CYS A 699 -5.58 20.25 2.99
CA CYS A 699 -7.00 20.02 3.07
C CYS A 699 -7.47 18.90 2.12
N LYS A 700 -6.93 18.85 0.89
CA LYS A 700 -7.20 17.78 -0.09
C LYS A 700 -6.69 16.40 0.34
N LEU A 701 -5.68 16.33 1.18
CA LEU A 701 -5.13 15.07 1.69
C LEU A 701 -5.86 14.58 2.95
N ASP A 702 -6.32 15.53 3.77
CA ASP A 702 -6.93 15.22 5.06
C ASP A 702 -7.90 16.35 5.44
N ILE A 703 -9.18 16.05 5.47
CA ILE A 703 -10.22 17.03 5.76
C ILE A 703 -10.06 17.68 7.15
N LEU A 704 -9.41 17.02 8.10
CA LEU A 704 -9.09 17.58 9.42
C LEU A 704 -8.07 18.73 9.36
N LYS A 705 -7.34 18.85 8.25
CA LYS A 705 -6.34 19.91 8.00
C LYS A 705 -6.90 21.09 7.24
N CYS A 706 -8.19 21.07 6.94
CA CYS A 706 -8.84 22.20 6.27
C CYS A 706 -9.05 23.36 7.22
N SER A 707 -8.77 24.57 6.75
CA SER A 707 -9.15 25.80 7.45
C SER A 707 -10.67 25.96 7.45
N SER A 708 -11.20 26.82 8.35
CA SER A 708 -12.63 27.11 8.41
C SER A 708 -13.18 27.64 7.06
N ALA A 709 -12.40 28.48 6.36
CA ALA A 709 -12.77 28.98 5.03
C ALA A 709 -12.83 27.86 3.97
N GLN A 710 -11.88 26.91 4.00
CA GLN A 710 -11.88 25.74 3.11
C GLN A 710 -13.05 24.82 3.40
N LEU A 711 -13.36 24.56 4.68
CA LEU A 711 -14.55 23.80 5.08
C LEU A 711 -15.85 24.49 4.61
N GLN A 712 -15.94 25.82 4.72
CA GLN A 712 -17.07 26.56 4.21
C GLN A 712 -17.23 26.42 2.68
N THR A 713 -16.13 26.46 1.93
CA THR A 713 -16.10 26.20 0.49
C THR A 713 -16.56 24.78 0.17
N MET A 714 -16.12 23.79 0.96
CA MET A 714 -16.58 22.40 0.81
C MET A 714 -18.07 22.23 1.15
N GLN A 715 -18.61 23.00 2.10
CA GLN A 715 -20.05 23.02 2.38
C GLN A 715 -20.83 23.59 1.19
N ALA A 716 -20.33 24.64 0.55
CA ALA A 716 -20.91 25.16 -0.69
C ALA A 716 -20.90 24.10 -1.81
N PHE A 717 -19.78 23.39 -1.99
CA PHE A 717 -19.68 22.27 -2.94
C PHE A 717 -20.70 21.16 -2.62
N ARG A 718 -20.86 20.77 -1.34
CA ARG A 718 -21.89 19.82 -0.93
C ARG A 718 -23.29 20.33 -1.32
N SER A 719 -23.57 21.61 -1.14
CA SER A 719 -24.87 22.20 -1.49
C SER A 719 -25.13 22.10 -3.01
N GLU A 720 -24.13 22.37 -3.85
CA GLU A 720 -24.22 22.17 -5.30
C GLU A 720 -24.37 20.69 -5.66
N PHE A 721 -23.68 19.77 -4.98
CA PHE A 721 -23.85 18.32 -5.16
C PHE A 721 -25.29 17.89 -4.86
N LEU A 722 -25.87 18.32 -3.74
CA LEU A 722 -27.25 17.99 -3.37
C LEU A 722 -28.26 18.62 -4.30
N LYS A 723 -27.99 19.83 -4.78
CA LYS A 723 -28.84 20.50 -5.81
C LYS A 723 -28.85 19.69 -7.12
N ALA A 724 -27.67 19.22 -7.57
CA ALA A 724 -27.55 18.36 -8.74
C ALA A 724 -28.25 17.00 -8.54
N LEU A 725 -28.18 16.40 -7.35
CA LEU A 725 -28.88 15.16 -7.01
C LEU A 725 -30.41 15.39 -7.00
N ASN A 726 -30.87 16.47 -6.39
CA ASN A 726 -32.31 16.81 -6.29
C ASN A 726 -32.91 17.16 -7.66
N SER A 727 -32.13 17.70 -8.60
CA SER A 727 -32.58 17.97 -9.97
C SER A 727 -32.98 16.72 -10.75
N LEU A 728 -32.58 15.52 -10.29
CA LEU A 728 -33.03 14.26 -10.85
C LEU A 728 -34.52 13.98 -10.61
N GLY A 729 -35.17 14.75 -9.74
CA GLY A 729 -36.58 14.59 -9.37
C GLY A 729 -36.91 13.32 -8.58
N PRO A 730 -38.14 13.14 -8.13
CA PRO A 730 -38.57 11.95 -7.40
C PRO A 730 -38.57 10.71 -8.29
N SER A 731 -38.19 9.58 -7.72
CA SER A 731 -38.19 8.27 -8.39
C SER A 731 -38.44 7.16 -7.38
N SER A 732 -39.35 6.23 -7.69
CA SER A 732 -39.54 5.01 -6.87
C SER A 732 -38.48 3.95 -7.09
N THR A 733 -37.76 4.00 -8.21
CA THR A 733 -36.75 3.01 -8.61
C THR A 733 -35.32 3.46 -8.31
N ARG A 734 -35.10 4.74 -8.00
CA ARG A 734 -33.80 5.29 -7.63
C ARG A 734 -33.58 5.17 -6.12
N GLY A 735 -32.46 4.57 -5.71
CA GLY A 735 -31.98 4.60 -4.34
C GLY A 735 -30.71 5.45 -4.23
N TYR A 736 -30.44 5.96 -3.04
CA TYR A 736 -29.15 6.62 -2.77
C TYR A 736 -28.75 6.54 -1.31
N TYR A 737 -27.43 6.47 -1.11
CA TYR A 737 -26.72 6.51 0.15
C TYR A 737 -25.66 7.62 0.04
N ILE A 738 -25.98 8.81 0.54
CA ILE A 738 -25.12 9.99 0.44
C ILE A 738 -24.59 10.33 1.84
N ASN A 739 -23.36 9.89 2.15
CA ASN A 739 -22.76 10.16 3.46
C ASN A 739 -21.93 11.45 3.46
N SER A 740 -21.54 11.90 4.65
CA SER A 740 -20.72 13.09 4.87
C SER A 740 -19.23 12.78 5.08
N CYS A 741 -18.80 11.59 4.72
CA CYS A 741 -17.41 11.19 4.80
C CYS A 741 -16.56 11.89 3.71
N TYR A 742 -15.30 12.13 4.01
CA TYR A 742 -14.29 12.50 3.02
C TYR A 742 -13.70 11.21 2.44
N ALA A 743 -14.29 10.70 1.39
CA ALA A 743 -13.98 9.40 0.82
C ALA A 743 -14.28 9.36 -0.69
N HIS A 744 -13.65 8.42 -1.39
CA HIS A 744 -13.95 8.08 -2.79
C HIS A 744 -14.01 6.57 -2.91
N CYS A 745 -14.97 5.98 -3.63
CA CYS A 745 -15.26 4.55 -3.73
C CYS A 745 -15.31 3.80 -2.37
N GLN A 746 -16.49 3.36 -2.00
CA GLN A 746 -16.76 2.81 -0.67
C GLN A 746 -17.26 1.36 -0.67
N THR A 747 -17.57 0.78 -1.84
CA THR A 747 -18.13 -0.58 -1.93
C THR A 747 -17.04 -1.67 -2.06
N GLY A 748 -15.80 -1.28 -2.40
CA GLY A 748 -14.73 -2.21 -2.77
C GLY A 748 -13.92 -2.79 -1.61
N THR A 749 -14.01 -2.24 -0.41
CA THR A 749 -13.28 -2.67 0.79
C THR A 749 -14.22 -2.96 1.94
N GLN A 750 -13.87 -3.92 2.81
CA GLN A 750 -14.69 -4.26 3.99
C GLN A 750 -14.79 -3.09 4.97
N GLU A 751 -13.76 -2.28 5.05
CA GLU A 751 -13.68 -1.14 5.97
C GLU A 751 -14.82 -0.13 5.79
N THR A 752 -15.31 0.03 4.57
CA THR A 752 -16.41 0.95 4.25
C THR A 752 -17.70 0.22 3.90
N TRP A 753 -17.62 -1.07 3.51
CA TRP A 753 -18.74 -1.86 3.05
C TRP A 753 -19.55 -2.48 4.22
N LEU A 754 -18.91 -3.35 5.04
CA LEU A 754 -19.62 -4.15 6.04
C LEU A 754 -18.72 -4.64 7.18
N ARG A 755 -18.02 -3.79 7.87
CA ARG A 755 -17.39 -4.11 9.17
C ARG A 755 -18.20 -3.49 10.29
N ASP A 756 -18.00 -3.96 11.53
CA ASP A 756 -18.66 -3.40 12.72
C ASP A 756 -18.34 -1.91 12.91
N ASP A 757 -17.19 -1.47 12.42
CA ASP A 757 -16.69 -0.10 12.47
C ASP A 757 -16.82 0.64 11.11
N SER A 758 -17.54 0.08 10.12
CA SER A 758 -17.83 0.77 8.85
C SER A 758 -18.74 1.99 9.06
N PRO A 759 -18.60 3.03 8.21
CA PRO A 759 -19.52 4.16 8.25
C PRO A 759 -20.97 3.73 8.12
N VAL A 760 -21.84 4.34 8.93
CA VAL A 760 -23.28 4.11 8.86
C VAL A 760 -24.01 5.41 8.60
N LEU A 761 -25.13 5.31 7.88
CA LEU A 761 -26.10 6.37 7.66
C LEU A 761 -27.45 5.92 8.21
N SER A 762 -28.02 6.67 9.14
CA SER A 762 -29.23 6.27 9.87
C SER A 762 -29.13 4.84 10.45
N GLY A 763 -27.95 4.48 11.01
CA GLY A 763 -27.67 3.15 11.58
C GLY A 763 -27.53 2.02 10.56
N THR A 764 -27.44 2.34 9.27
CA THR A 764 -27.37 1.34 8.18
C THR A 764 -26.05 1.42 7.45
N THR A 765 -25.35 0.29 7.25
CA THR A 765 -24.12 0.20 6.43
C THR A 765 -24.45 0.27 4.94
N ILE A 766 -23.45 0.55 4.10
CA ILE A 766 -23.61 0.55 2.63
C ILE A 766 -24.09 -0.82 2.14
N ALA A 767 -23.51 -1.91 2.67
CA ALA A 767 -23.90 -3.28 2.30
C ALA A 767 -25.39 -3.55 2.53
N LYS A 768 -25.88 -3.19 3.73
CA LYS A 768 -27.28 -3.39 4.06
C LYS A 768 -28.18 -2.50 3.22
N ALA A 769 -27.84 -1.25 2.98
CA ALA A 769 -28.63 -0.32 2.17
C ALA A 769 -28.77 -0.80 0.72
N VAL A 770 -27.66 -1.23 0.10
CA VAL A 770 -27.62 -1.75 -1.27
C VAL A 770 -28.39 -3.07 -1.38
N GLY A 771 -28.20 -3.99 -0.44
CA GLY A 771 -28.89 -5.27 -0.40
C GLY A 771 -30.41 -5.13 -0.21
N ASP A 772 -30.82 -4.30 0.75
CA ASP A 772 -32.24 -4.03 1.03
C ASP A 772 -32.94 -3.39 -0.17
N TRP A 773 -32.28 -2.43 -0.85
CA TRP A 773 -32.78 -1.82 -2.06
C TRP A 773 -32.82 -2.83 -3.23
N TYR A 774 -31.79 -3.64 -3.42
CA TYR A 774 -31.78 -4.60 -4.52
C TYR A 774 -32.89 -5.64 -4.41
N TYR A 775 -33.07 -6.21 -3.22
CA TYR A 775 -34.10 -7.22 -2.95
C TYR A 775 -35.47 -6.61 -2.58
N GLU A 776 -35.62 -5.26 -2.62
CA GLU A 776 -36.86 -4.55 -2.32
C GLU A 776 -37.39 -4.79 -0.90
N ARG A 777 -36.45 -5.13 0.04
CA ARG A 777 -36.75 -5.30 1.48
C ARG A 777 -37.07 -3.95 2.15
N LYS A 778 -36.35 -2.89 1.72
CA LYS A 778 -36.52 -1.53 2.21
C LYS A 778 -36.08 -0.54 1.13
N ARG A 779 -36.87 0.52 0.95
CA ARG A 779 -36.43 1.67 0.14
C ARG A 779 -35.38 2.44 0.91
N PHE A 780 -34.28 2.82 0.24
CA PHE A 780 -33.22 3.59 0.84
C PHE A 780 -32.90 4.84 0.01
N GLN A 781 -33.19 6.02 0.58
CA GLN A 781 -32.96 7.34 -0.03
C GLN A 781 -32.52 8.29 1.09
N GLU A 782 -31.30 8.16 1.58
CA GLU A 782 -30.80 8.87 2.75
C GLU A 782 -29.63 9.78 2.39
N ILE A 783 -29.64 10.97 2.95
CA ILE A 783 -28.61 12.00 2.83
C ILE A 783 -28.16 12.37 4.24
N ASP A 784 -26.87 12.29 4.50
CA ASP A 784 -26.26 12.61 5.79
C ASP A 784 -26.29 14.12 6.09
N CYS A 785 -26.21 14.45 7.36
CA CYS A 785 -25.99 15.80 7.82
C CYS A 785 -24.62 16.34 7.36
N PRO A 786 -24.37 17.66 7.39
CA PRO A 786 -23.08 18.24 6.98
C PRO A 786 -21.92 17.76 7.86
N TYR A 787 -20.72 17.55 7.23
CA TYR A 787 -19.48 17.30 7.97
C TYR A 787 -19.25 18.38 9.05
N PRO A 788 -18.82 18.03 10.27
CA PRO A 788 -18.34 16.72 10.76
C PRO A 788 -19.38 15.92 11.59
N CYS A 789 -20.64 15.95 11.26
CA CYS A 789 -21.72 15.39 12.09
C CYS A 789 -21.66 13.86 12.22
N ASN A 790 -21.33 13.14 11.15
CA ASN A 790 -21.26 11.68 11.18
C ASN A 790 -19.90 11.21 11.77
N LYS A 791 -19.98 10.76 13.03
CA LYS A 791 -18.80 10.30 13.77
C LYS A 791 -18.27 8.92 13.32
N THR A 792 -19.02 8.20 12.50
CA THR A 792 -18.61 6.89 11.96
C THR A 792 -17.74 7.03 10.70
N CYS A 793 -17.61 8.24 10.13
CA CYS A 793 -16.75 8.47 8.96
C CYS A 793 -15.26 8.29 9.28
N LYS A 794 -14.55 7.52 8.47
CA LYS A 794 -13.11 7.29 8.62
C LYS A 794 -12.23 8.27 7.83
N ASN A 795 -12.82 9.05 6.93
CA ASN A 795 -12.15 10.12 6.15
C ASN A 795 -10.81 9.70 5.52
N ARG A 796 -10.74 8.49 4.97
CA ARG A 796 -9.51 7.94 4.37
C ARG A 796 -9.46 8.20 2.88
N ASN A 797 -8.27 8.59 2.42
CA ASN A 797 -7.90 8.59 1.00
C ASN A 797 -7.21 7.28 0.65
N PHE A 798 -7.84 6.49 -0.22
CA PHE A 798 -7.27 5.26 -0.79
C PHE A 798 -6.65 5.49 -2.18
N GLU A 799 -6.20 6.71 -2.48
CA GLU A 799 -5.51 7.03 -3.74
C GLU A 799 -4.01 6.91 -3.60
#